data_80e5b58bf3b4f0ea872ae4d6ff0315ab
#
_entry.id   80e5b58bf3b4f0ea872ae4d6ff0315ab
#
_cell.length_a   1.000
_cell.length_b   1.000
_cell.length_c   1.000
_cell.angle_alpha   90.00
_cell.angle_beta   90.00
_cell.angle_gamma   90.00
#
_symmetry.space_group_name_H-M   'P 1'
#
loop_
_entity.id
_entity.type
_entity.pdbx_description
1 polymer ?
#
loop_
_entity_poly.entity_id
_entity_poly.type
_entity_poly.pdbx_seq_one_letter_code
_entity_poly.pdbx_strand_id
1 'polypeptide(L)'
;MKAIAVDTGGTFTDMVVLDQDSGELTVLKLPSTPADPGQAIIDGIAEIFTGGLSPSDVLSLSHGTTVGTNALLTGKGAHVGLFVTEGFGGINDVWHLAPSEDTSKVTSPYVEKKPPVLPRFRREAKERVNYKGEITKSLDESAVIEAVKSLGKRGIQSIAVVLLFSFLNDKHEKRIEEIIKQELPEATVSLSSSVLPQMREFPRLSTTVANAYIAPMMVTYLEALERRIREHKVTSDALYVMQSNGGVARIASVTPVTTVLSGPCAGAMAAMQIASTAGYSNAVSLDMGGTSTDIALGQEGRVLETTTGRIGDWELAVPMLMINTIGAGGGTIATVESGGGLRVGPESAGADPGPVSYGRGGKQPTVTDANLVLGFLNSESKLAGRVALDKTSAEKAITEMAHNLGLGTLETAEGIIRIVNAKMEEGIRAVSTEQGYDLRDFTLVAFGGAGPVPSGRLAADLRMSKVIVPPAPGVTSALGLLMADPRRDYVRSRLRLVSELKADELSRVLRELRSQAENEFLNEGYSLDQLKLEFGIDIRYLGQGYELTIPLGGSDELNQDDIAAARSRFDSTHEQMFGHAAADEDAEAVNYRLRASAIVSKASLKSRESAKTSSDVAKLGNRQVCFDSKEGLVECPIYNRELLEPGHNFNGPAIVEQLDSTTVVYPGQTAKVDDYLNIVIDIA
;
A
#
# COMPACT_ATOMS: atom_id res chain seq x y z
N MET A 1 -4.43 -28.06 -6.36
CA MET A 1 -4.85 -27.14 -5.27
C MET A 1 -4.82 -25.70 -5.78
N LYS A 2 -5.82 -24.88 -5.41
CA LYS A 2 -5.97 -23.51 -5.92
C LYS A 2 -5.81 -22.47 -4.81
N ALA A 3 -5.02 -21.42 -5.06
CA ALA A 3 -4.95 -20.25 -4.20
C ALA A 3 -5.75 -19.11 -4.85
N ILE A 4 -6.59 -18.45 -4.08
CA ILE A 4 -7.44 -17.35 -4.53
C ILE A 4 -6.95 -16.06 -3.90
N ALA A 5 -6.82 -15.01 -4.70
CA ALA A 5 -6.57 -13.66 -4.22
C ALA A 5 -7.65 -12.70 -4.72
N VAL A 6 -8.04 -11.77 -3.86
CA VAL A 6 -9.05 -10.77 -4.18
C VAL A 6 -8.59 -9.41 -3.74
N ASP A 7 -8.40 -8.50 -4.67
CA ASP A 7 -8.12 -7.10 -4.39
C ASP A 7 -9.37 -6.25 -4.67
N THR A 8 -9.89 -5.63 -3.62
CA THR A 8 -11.10 -4.80 -3.73
C THR A 8 -10.70 -3.33 -3.88
N GLY A 9 -10.72 -2.87 -5.12
CA GLY A 9 -10.55 -1.46 -5.44
C GLY A 9 -11.87 -0.65 -5.38
N GLY A 10 -11.78 0.66 -5.59
CA GLY A 10 -12.95 1.55 -5.58
C GLY A 10 -13.91 1.35 -6.76
N THR A 11 -13.43 0.86 -7.90
CA THR A 11 -14.20 0.69 -9.15
C THR A 11 -14.39 -0.76 -9.53
N PHE A 12 -13.34 -1.56 -9.43
CA PHE A 12 -13.33 -2.98 -9.74
C PHE A 12 -12.79 -3.78 -8.57
N THR A 13 -13.27 -5.00 -8.45
CA THR A 13 -12.74 -6.05 -7.59
C THR A 13 -12.05 -7.06 -8.50
N ASP A 14 -10.74 -7.16 -8.33
CA ASP A 14 -9.87 -8.02 -9.13
C ASP A 14 -9.65 -9.34 -8.39
N MET A 15 -9.93 -10.45 -9.06
CA MET A 15 -9.76 -11.78 -8.50
C MET A 15 -8.82 -12.62 -9.37
N VAL A 16 -7.87 -13.27 -8.73
CA VAL A 16 -6.92 -14.16 -9.37
C VAL A 16 -7.00 -15.53 -8.71
N VAL A 17 -7.15 -16.55 -9.52
CA VAL A 17 -7.08 -17.97 -9.09
C VAL A 17 -5.83 -18.57 -9.69
N LEU A 18 -4.97 -19.08 -8.85
CA LEU A 18 -3.72 -19.71 -9.26
C LEU A 18 -3.75 -21.19 -8.94
N ASP A 19 -3.58 -22.00 -9.97
CA ASP A 19 -3.34 -23.42 -9.83
C ASP A 19 -1.88 -23.66 -9.43
N GLN A 20 -1.66 -24.14 -8.21
CA GLN A 20 -0.29 -24.39 -7.72
C GLN A 20 0.42 -25.52 -8.47
N ASP A 21 -0.33 -26.46 -9.03
CA ASP A 21 0.23 -27.63 -9.72
C ASP A 21 0.69 -27.27 -11.14
N SER A 22 -0.16 -26.55 -11.90
CA SER A 22 0.14 -26.15 -13.29
C SER A 22 0.85 -24.78 -13.38
N GLY A 23 0.66 -23.88 -12.40
CA GLY A 23 1.07 -22.47 -12.46
C GLY A 23 0.15 -21.62 -13.33
N GLU A 24 -1.02 -22.15 -13.74
CA GLU A 24 -1.99 -21.45 -14.56
C GLU A 24 -2.75 -20.40 -13.74
N LEU A 25 -2.89 -19.20 -14.31
CA LEU A 25 -3.63 -18.08 -13.74
C LEU A 25 -4.98 -17.94 -14.43
N THR A 26 -6.06 -17.91 -13.64
CA THR A 26 -7.37 -17.46 -14.08
C THR A 26 -7.65 -16.09 -13.49
N VAL A 27 -8.00 -15.13 -14.33
CA VAL A 27 -8.30 -13.75 -13.94
C VAL A 27 -9.79 -13.48 -14.08
N LEU A 28 -10.37 -12.89 -13.04
CA LEU A 28 -11.76 -12.43 -13.03
C LEU A 28 -11.81 -10.98 -12.56
N LYS A 29 -12.53 -10.13 -13.29
CA LYS A 29 -12.69 -8.71 -12.97
C LYS A 29 -14.17 -8.36 -12.82
N LEU A 30 -14.57 -7.96 -11.63
CA LEU A 30 -15.96 -7.67 -11.24
C LEU A 30 -16.13 -6.18 -10.92
N PRO A 31 -17.29 -5.59 -11.13
CA PRO A 31 -17.58 -4.26 -10.57
C PRO A 31 -17.56 -4.33 -9.05
N SER A 32 -16.90 -3.38 -8.41
CA SER A 32 -16.96 -3.27 -6.94
C SER A 32 -18.36 -2.86 -6.49
N THR A 33 -18.72 -3.30 -5.28
CA THR A 33 -19.98 -3.01 -4.62
C THR A 33 -19.73 -2.11 -3.39
N PRO A 34 -19.59 -0.79 -3.54
CA PRO A 34 -19.16 0.10 -2.45
C PRO A 34 -20.06 0.08 -1.21
N ALA A 35 -21.34 -0.23 -1.37
CA ALA A 35 -22.29 -0.35 -0.26
C ALA A 35 -22.08 -1.64 0.58
N ASP A 36 -21.60 -2.70 -0.06
CA ASP A 36 -21.19 -3.99 0.56
C ASP A 36 -19.95 -4.53 -0.16
N PRO A 37 -18.75 -4.12 0.26
CA PRO A 37 -17.50 -4.53 -0.40
C PRO A 37 -17.30 -6.06 -0.45
N GLY A 38 -17.90 -6.80 0.48
CA GLY A 38 -17.85 -8.26 0.50
C GLY A 38 -18.69 -8.94 -0.60
N GLN A 39 -19.69 -8.25 -1.16
CA GLN A 39 -20.60 -8.87 -2.14
C GLN A 39 -19.86 -9.24 -3.43
N ALA A 40 -19.03 -8.35 -3.99
CA ALA A 40 -18.27 -8.64 -5.19
C ALA A 40 -17.32 -9.84 -5.01
N ILE A 41 -16.76 -10.03 -3.79
CA ILE A 41 -15.93 -11.19 -3.47
C ILE A 41 -16.75 -12.48 -3.55
N ILE A 42 -17.93 -12.49 -2.95
CA ILE A 42 -18.82 -13.66 -2.91
C ILE A 42 -19.35 -13.99 -4.32
N ASP A 43 -19.71 -12.97 -5.11
CA ASP A 43 -20.13 -13.15 -6.49
C ASP A 43 -19.02 -13.78 -7.33
N GLY A 44 -17.77 -13.32 -7.16
CA GLY A 44 -16.61 -13.91 -7.83
C GLY A 44 -16.32 -15.35 -7.40
N ILE A 45 -16.41 -15.67 -6.12
CA ILE A 45 -16.30 -17.05 -5.61
C ILE A 45 -17.37 -17.94 -6.24
N ALA A 46 -18.62 -17.48 -6.30
CA ALA A 46 -19.72 -18.21 -6.90
C ALA A 46 -19.51 -18.46 -8.41
N GLU A 47 -18.99 -17.45 -9.14
CA GLU A 47 -18.66 -17.56 -10.57
C GLU A 47 -17.55 -18.58 -10.80
N ILE A 48 -16.47 -18.57 -10.00
CA ILE A 48 -15.37 -19.53 -10.08
C ILE A 48 -15.85 -20.96 -9.81
N PHE A 49 -16.70 -21.17 -8.82
CA PHE A 49 -17.25 -22.49 -8.51
C PHE A 49 -18.21 -22.98 -9.59
N THR A 50 -19.01 -22.10 -10.18
CA THR A 50 -19.85 -22.42 -11.35
C THR A 50 -18.98 -22.79 -12.56
N GLY A 51 -17.80 -22.18 -12.69
CA GLY A 51 -16.80 -22.49 -13.72
C GLY A 51 -16.07 -23.82 -13.52
N GLY A 52 -16.37 -24.58 -12.44
CA GLY A 52 -15.90 -25.96 -12.23
C GLY A 52 -14.87 -26.14 -11.11
N LEU A 53 -14.46 -25.08 -10.40
CA LEU A 53 -13.61 -25.24 -9.21
C LEU A 53 -14.43 -25.81 -8.04
N SER A 54 -13.91 -26.86 -7.38
CA SER A 54 -14.51 -27.37 -6.15
C SER A 54 -14.12 -26.52 -4.94
N PRO A 55 -15.06 -26.18 -4.03
CA PRO A 55 -14.73 -25.49 -2.76
C PRO A 55 -13.67 -26.22 -1.92
N SER A 56 -13.58 -27.55 -2.01
CA SER A 56 -12.55 -28.36 -1.33
C SER A 56 -11.15 -28.20 -1.90
N ASP A 57 -11.02 -27.68 -3.12
CA ASP A 57 -9.73 -27.49 -3.79
C ASP A 57 -9.10 -26.14 -3.45
N VAL A 58 -9.83 -25.28 -2.74
CA VAL A 58 -9.32 -23.98 -2.27
C VAL A 58 -8.32 -24.20 -1.13
N LEU A 59 -7.06 -23.94 -1.41
CA LEU A 59 -5.97 -24.02 -0.43
C LEU A 59 -5.95 -22.79 0.49
N SER A 60 -6.05 -21.60 -0.10
CA SER A 60 -6.02 -20.34 0.62
C SER A 60 -6.82 -19.26 -0.09
N LEU A 61 -7.29 -18.28 0.66
CA LEU A 61 -7.90 -17.07 0.13
C LEU A 61 -7.25 -15.86 0.80
N SER A 62 -6.65 -14.98 -0.01
CA SER A 62 -6.03 -13.73 0.45
C SER A 62 -6.82 -12.53 -0.05
N HIS A 63 -7.09 -11.57 0.83
CA HIS A 63 -7.90 -10.41 0.53
C HIS A 63 -7.18 -9.09 0.80
N GLY A 64 -7.15 -8.19 -0.21
CA GLY A 64 -6.78 -6.79 -0.09
C GLY A 64 -8.04 -5.93 0.09
N THR A 65 -8.07 -5.09 1.10
CA THR A 65 -9.24 -4.28 1.43
C THR A 65 -8.95 -2.79 1.52
N THR A 66 -9.83 -1.96 0.98
CA THR A 66 -9.76 -0.50 1.09
C THR A 66 -10.64 0.06 2.23
N VAL A 67 -11.35 -0.80 2.97
CA VAL A 67 -12.34 -0.37 3.99
C VAL A 67 -11.71 0.51 5.06
N GLY A 68 -10.59 0.07 5.67
CA GLY A 68 -9.89 0.83 6.71
C GLY A 68 -9.31 2.14 6.18
N THR A 69 -8.64 2.10 5.04
CA THR A 69 -8.07 3.29 4.38
C THR A 69 -9.15 4.31 4.04
N ASN A 70 -10.25 3.88 3.43
CA ASN A 70 -11.37 4.75 3.08
C ASN A 70 -12.04 5.37 4.31
N ALA A 71 -12.16 4.62 5.41
CA ALA A 71 -12.71 5.16 6.64
C ALA A 71 -11.87 6.30 7.21
N LEU A 72 -10.53 6.16 7.19
CA LEU A 72 -9.61 7.21 7.64
C LEU A 72 -9.67 8.45 6.72
N LEU A 73 -9.66 8.25 5.40
CA LEU A 73 -9.67 9.35 4.41
C LEU A 73 -11.00 10.11 4.36
N THR A 74 -12.13 9.40 4.49
CA THR A 74 -13.47 10.01 4.36
C THR A 74 -14.07 10.47 5.69
N GLY A 75 -13.42 10.20 6.82
CA GLY A 75 -13.92 10.55 8.13
C GLY A 75 -15.17 9.75 8.57
N LYS A 76 -15.36 8.53 8.03
CA LYS A 76 -16.55 7.69 8.27
C LYS A 76 -16.28 6.51 9.22
N GLY A 77 -15.49 6.71 10.27
CA GLY A 77 -15.23 5.70 11.30
C GLY A 77 -16.13 5.85 12.55
N ALA A 78 -15.85 5.04 13.55
CA ALA A 78 -16.61 5.01 14.80
C ALA A 78 -16.35 6.27 15.66
N HIS A 79 -17.32 6.62 16.50
CA HIS A 79 -17.07 7.59 17.56
C HIS A 79 -16.26 6.95 18.68
N VAL A 80 -15.05 7.46 18.90
CA VAL A 80 -14.09 6.91 19.85
C VAL A 80 -14.17 7.60 21.20
N GLY A 81 -14.26 6.82 22.28
CA GLY A 81 -13.93 7.22 23.63
C GLY A 81 -12.43 7.04 23.89
N LEU A 82 -11.81 7.92 24.65
CA LEU A 82 -10.37 7.88 24.93
C LEU A 82 -10.10 7.94 26.43
N PHE A 83 -9.35 6.96 26.93
CA PHE A 83 -8.73 7.01 28.27
C PHE A 83 -7.24 7.35 28.15
N VAL A 84 -6.81 8.33 28.92
CA VAL A 84 -5.38 8.71 29.08
C VAL A 84 -5.05 8.84 30.57
N THR A 85 -3.78 8.82 30.93
CA THR A 85 -3.32 9.11 32.29
C THR A 85 -3.74 10.52 32.72
N GLU A 86 -4.14 10.71 33.98
CA GLU A 86 -4.50 12.00 34.58
C GLU A 86 -3.45 13.07 34.33
N GLY A 87 -3.88 14.23 33.81
CA GLY A 87 -3.03 15.37 33.42
C GLY A 87 -2.47 15.29 31.99
N PHE A 88 -2.81 14.25 31.20
CA PHE A 88 -2.32 14.07 29.83
C PHE A 88 -3.39 14.14 28.74
N GLY A 89 -4.59 14.61 29.08
CA GLY A 89 -5.70 14.77 28.13
C GLY A 89 -5.37 15.67 26.93
N GLY A 90 -4.44 16.62 27.11
CA GLY A 90 -3.97 17.54 26.06
C GLY A 90 -3.10 16.90 24.98
N ILE A 91 -2.56 15.69 25.16
CA ILE A 91 -1.76 15.00 24.10
C ILE A 91 -2.57 14.85 22.82
N ASN A 92 -3.88 14.60 22.92
CA ASN A 92 -4.75 14.53 21.75
C ASN A 92 -4.84 15.85 20.97
N ASP A 93 -4.53 16.99 21.58
CA ASP A 93 -4.59 18.31 20.95
C ASP A 93 -3.29 18.64 20.18
N VAL A 94 -2.21 17.90 20.37
CA VAL A 94 -0.98 17.95 19.56
C VAL A 94 -1.26 17.68 18.08
N TRP A 95 -2.36 16.99 17.77
CA TRP A 95 -2.89 16.81 16.42
C TRP A 95 -2.94 18.10 15.58
N HIS A 96 -3.22 19.24 16.19
CA HIS A 96 -3.24 20.53 15.52
C HIS A 96 -1.86 21.01 15.04
N LEU A 97 -0.79 20.46 15.59
CA LEU A 97 0.60 20.84 15.28
C LEU A 97 1.18 20.00 14.14
N ALA A 98 0.50 18.91 13.73
CA ALA A 98 0.95 18.09 12.61
C ALA A 98 0.85 18.89 11.29
N PRO A 99 1.91 18.87 10.42
CA PRO A 99 1.88 19.54 9.13
C PRO A 99 0.69 19.05 8.30
N SER A 100 0.12 19.92 7.47
CA SER A 100 -0.86 19.51 6.46
C SER A 100 -0.13 18.95 5.23
N GLU A 101 -0.63 17.87 4.64
CA GLU A 101 -0.13 17.39 3.35
C GLU A 101 -0.49 18.35 2.20
N ASP A 102 -1.55 19.10 2.37
CA ASP A 102 -1.99 20.08 1.38
C ASP A 102 -1.17 21.37 1.51
N THR A 103 -0.02 21.39 0.83
CA THR A 103 0.86 22.56 0.78
C THR A 103 0.23 23.78 0.12
N SER A 104 -0.88 23.62 -0.64
CA SER A 104 -1.64 24.74 -1.18
C SER A 104 -2.32 25.57 -0.09
N LYS A 105 -2.49 24.99 1.10
CA LYS A 105 -3.04 25.62 2.31
C LYS A 105 -1.98 26.29 3.20
N VAL A 106 -0.72 26.27 2.83
CA VAL A 106 0.38 26.93 3.58
C VAL A 106 0.16 28.44 3.71
N THR A 107 -0.63 29.04 2.84
CA THR A 107 -1.05 30.45 2.93
C THR A 107 -2.18 30.72 3.93
N SER A 108 -2.82 29.65 4.46
CA SER A 108 -3.83 29.76 5.51
C SER A 108 -3.31 29.06 6.78
N PRO A 109 -2.69 29.81 7.73
CA PRO A 109 -2.01 29.22 8.89
C PRO A 109 -2.94 28.51 9.88
N TYR A 110 -4.25 28.50 9.66
CA TYR A 110 -5.24 27.95 10.58
C TYR A 110 -6.33 27.17 9.84
N VAL A 111 -5.98 26.03 9.23
CA VAL A 111 -7.02 25.02 9.04
C VAL A 111 -7.20 24.35 10.39
N GLU A 112 -8.32 24.66 11.08
CA GLU A 112 -8.67 24.05 12.35
C GLU A 112 -8.92 22.54 12.14
N LYS A 113 -7.89 21.74 12.37
CA LYS A 113 -8.01 20.28 12.35
C LYS A 113 -8.83 19.89 13.57
N LYS A 114 -9.93 19.20 13.36
CA LYS A 114 -10.70 18.65 14.47
C LYS A 114 -9.90 17.50 15.10
N PRO A 115 -9.72 17.50 16.44
CA PRO A 115 -9.02 16.39 17.09
C PRO A 115 -9.78 15.10 16.85
N PRO A 116 -9.07 13.96 16.65
CA PRO A 116 -9.70 12.66 16.36
C PRO A 116 -10.68 12.23 17.46
N VAL A 117 -10.43 12.62 18.71
CA VAL A 117 -11.36 12.41 19.81
C VAL A 117 -11.77 13.76 20.40
N LEU A 118 -13.07 14.07 20.35
CA LEU A 118 -13.60 15.31 20.88
C LEU A 118 -13.45 15.36 22.43
N PRO A 119 -13.23 16.55 23.04
CA PRO A 119 -13.02 16.67 24.48
C PRO A 119 -14.09 15.99 25.35
N ARG A 120 -15.37 16.05 24.95
CA ARG A 120 -16.48 15.40 25.67
C ARG A 120 -16.39 13.86 25.76
N PHE A 121 -15.57 13.22 24.94
CA PHE A 121 -15.37 11.76 24.90
C PHE A 121 -14.04 11.33 25.51
N ARG A 122 -13.22 12.26 26.00
CA ARG A 122 -11.97 11.98 26.69
C ARG A 122 -12.21 11.76 28.18
N ARG A 123 -11.44 10.85 28.76
CA ARG A 123 -11.46 10.55 30.19
C ARG A 123 -10.03 10.40 30.69
N GLU A 124 -9.74 10.96 31.82
CA GLU A 124 -8.46 10.80 32.50
C GLU A 124 -8.57 9.74 33.58
N ALA A 125 -7.71 8.73 33.48
CA ALA A 125 -7.59 7.68 34.47
C ALA A 125 -6.63 8.13 35.59
N LYS A 126 -7.11 8.09 36.83
CA LYS A 126 -6.29 8.40 38.01
C LYS A 126 -5.40 7.21 38.31
N GLU A 127 -4.25 7.19 37.73
CA GLU A 127 -3.21 6.16 37.86
C GLU A 127 -1.84 6.75 37.56
N ARG A 128 -0.75 6.01 37.83
CA ARG A 128 0.59 6.37 37.35
C ARG A 128 1.51 5.14 37.29
N VAL A 129 2.07 4.93 36.12
CA VAL A 129 3.28 4.13 35.89
C VAL A 129 4.44 5.07 35.62
N ASN A 130 5.63 4.80 36.16
CA ASN A 130 6.83 5.60 35.93
C ASN A 130 7.68 5.04 34.77
N TYR A 131 8.76 5.75 34.43
CA TYR A 131 9.68 5.40 33.34
C TYR A 131 10.45 4.07 33.53
N LYS A 132 10.38 3.47 34.74
CA LYS A 132 10.92 2.14 35.04
C LYS A 132 9.87 1.03 34.92
N GLY A 133 8.60 1.38 34.61
CA GLY A 133 7.48 0.45 34.60
C GLY A 133 6.90 0.14 35.98
N GLU A 134 7.30 0.89 37.04
CA GLU A 134 6.77 0.72 38.39
C GLU A 134 5.45 1.49 38.57
N ILE A 135 4.48 0.85 39.22
CA ILE A 135 3.22 1.50 39.57
C ILE A 135 3.48 2.41 40.78
N THR A 136 3.39 3.73 40.59
CA THR A 136 3.56 4.73 41.67
C THR A 136 2.23 5.25 42.20
N LYS A 137 1.12 5.07 41.43
CA LYS A 137 -0.26 5.33 41.85
C LYS A 137 -1.16 4.25 41.27
N SER A 138 -1.90 3.57 42.12
CA SER A 138 -2.85 2.53 41.70
C SER A 138 -4.03 3.14 40.93
N LEU A 139 -4.65 2.35 40.06
CA LEU A 139 -5.81 2.74 39.27
C LEU A 139 -7.04 2.97 40.18
N ASP A 140 -7.71 4.10 40.02
CA ASP A 140 -9.02 4.37 40.64
C ASP A 140 -10.11 3.71 39.79
N GLU A 141 -10.41 2.43 40.11
CA GLU A 141 -11.37 1.63 39.35
C GLU A 141 -12.78 2.21 39.42
N SER A 142 -13.18 2.83 40.56
CA SER A 142 -14.49 3.43 40.69
C SER A 142 -14.69 4.59 39.71
N ALA A 143 -13.69 5.46 39.57
CA ALA A 143 -13.72 6.54 38.59
C ALA A 143 -13.74 6.03 37.13
N VAL A 144 -13.05 4.91 36.85
CA VAL A 144 -13.11 4.27 35.52
C VAL A 144 -14.49 3.72 35.22
N ILE A 145 -15.13 3.02 36.16
CA ILE A 145 -16.50 2.48 36.00
C ILE A 145 -17.50 3.61 35.69
N GLU A 146 -17.45 4.71 36.43
CA GLU A 146 -18.31 5.88 36.18
C GLU A 146 -18.06 6.50 34.80
N ALA A 147 -16.79 6.60 34.41
CA ALA A 147 -16.37 7.12 33.13
C ALA A 147 -16.87 6.25 31.96
N VAL A 148 -16.74 4.92 32.05
CA VAL A 148 -17.23 3.96 31.04
C VAL A 148 -18.77 4.07 30.91
N LYS A 149 -19.50 4.07 32.02
CA LYS A 149 -20.97 4.27 32.01
C LYS A 149 -21.36 5.61 31.35
N SER A 150 -20.60 6.66 31.60
CA SER A 150 -20.82 7.98 31.00
C SER A 150 -20.59 7.98 29.48
N LEU A 151 -19.58 7.25 29.00
CA LEU A 151 -19.31 7.07 27.57
C LEU A 151 -20.39 6.22 26.89
N GLY A 152 -20.83 5.13 27.51
CA GLY A 152 -21.92 4.29 27.00
C GLY A 152 -23.24 5.07 26.84
N LYS A 153 -23.62 5.93 27.83
CA LYS A 153 -24.78 6.82 27.71
C LYS A 153 -24.69 7.81 26.56
N ARG A 154 -23.51 8.07 26.00
CA ARG A 154 -23.28 8.95 24.85
C ARG A 154 -23.16 8.19 23.53
N GLY A 155 -23.47 6.90 23.53
CA GLY A 155 -23.44 6.04 22.33
C GLY A 155 -22.02 5.67 21.84
N ILE A 156 -21.01 5.73 22.70
CA ILE A 156 -19.65 5.31 22.36
C ILE A 156 -19.60 3.78 22.31
N GLN A 157 -19.14 3.27 21.16
CA GLN A 157 -19.02 1.83 20.87
C GLN A 157 -17.58 1.38 20.67
N SER A 158 -16.62 2.31 20.66
CA SER A 158 -15.20 2.01 20.54
C SER A 158 -14.40 2.86 21.50
N ILE A 159 -13.46 2.23 22.23
CA ILE A 159 -12.70 2.90 23.28
C ILE A 159 -11.21 2.62 23.07
N ALA A 160 -10.42 3.68 22.96
CA ALA A 160 -8.96 3.65 22.99
C ALA A 160 -8.47 3.89 24.42
N VAL A 161 -7.52 3.09 24.89
CA VAL A 161 -6.85 3.24 26.19
C VAL A 161 -5.38 3.48 25.94
N VAL A 162 -4.86 4.66 26.32
CA VAL A 162 -3.49 5.09 26.06
C VAL A 162 -2.89 5.69 27.32
N LEU A 163 -2.29 4.85 28.16
CA LEU A 163 -1.69 5.27 29.41
C LEU A 163 -0.19 5.48 29.31
N LEU A 164 0.36 6.37 30.12
CA LEU A 164 1.79 6.59 30.17
C LEU A 164 2.54 5.31 30.57
N PHE A 165 3.63 5.04 29.85
CA PHE A 165 4.51 3.88 30.10
C PHE A 165 3.82 2.51 30.09
N SER A 166 2.61 2.41 29.53
CA SER A 166 1.90 1.12 29.40
C SER A 166 2.66 0.11 28.53
N PHE A 167 3.55 0.59 27.64
CA PHE A 167 4.47 -0.26 26.88
C PHE A 167 5.54 -0.97 27.76
N LEU A 168 5.77 -0.49 28.99
CA LEU A 168 6.62 -1.14 30.01
C LEU A 168 5.80 -1.96 30.99
N ASN A 169 4.57 -1.52 31.33
CA ASN A 169 3.68 -2.19 32.27
C ASN A 169 2.22 -1.93 31.90
N ASP A 170 1.58 -2.93 31.32
CA ASP A 170 0.24 -2.88 30.76
C ASP A 170 -0.89 -3.18 31.75
N LYS A 171 -0.60 -3.43 33.03
CA LYS A 171 -1.57 -3.89 34.04
C LYS A 171 -2.78 -2.96 34.15
N HIS A 172 -2.57 -1.63 34.14
CA HIS A 172 -3.67 -0.68 34.24
C HIS A 172 -4.52 -0.65 32.97
N GLU A 173 -3.92 -0.73 31.77
CA GLU A 173 -4.69 -0.80 30.52
C GLU A 173 -5.54 -2.07 30.45
N LYS A 174 -4.97 -3.22 30.79
CA LYS A 174 -5.70 -4.51 30.87
C LYS A 174 -6.84 -4.45 31.89
N ARG A 175 -6.60 -3.81 33.04
CA ARG A 175 -7.66 -3.67 34.04
C ARG A 175 -8.79 -2.76 33.56
N ILE A 176 -8.49 -1.69 32.85
CA ILE A 176 -9.51 -0.82 32.23
C ILE A 176 -10.28 -1.61 31.16
N GLU A 177 -9.61 -2.43 30.33
CA GLU A 177 -10.29 -3.29 29.36
C GLU A 177 -11.29 -4.25 30.04
N GLU A 178 -10.90 -4.90 31.14
CA GLU A 178 -11.79 -5.78 31.91
C GLU A 178 -13.02 -5.03 32.40
N ILE A 179 -12.85 -3.80 32.93
CA ILE A 179 -13.96 -2.94 33.37
C ILE A 179 -14.86 -2.56 32.20
N ILE A 180 -14.27 -2.19 31.03
CA ILE A 180 -15.06 -1.84 29.84
C ILE A 180 -15.88 -3.05 29.39
N LYS A 181 -15.30 -4.25 29.33
CA LYS A 181 -16.01 -5.48 28.94
C LYS A 181 -17.15 -5.84 29.90
N GLN A 182 -17.03 -5.49 31.18
CA GLN A 182 -18.09 -5.71 32.18
C GLN A 182 -19.23 -4.69 32.07
N GLU A 183 -18.90 -3.41 31.90
CA GLU A 183 -19.86 -2.31 31.95
C GLU A 183 -20.46 -1.94 30.58
N LEU A 184 -19.75 -2.28 29.49
CA LEU A 184 -20.12 -2.00 28.10
C LEU A 184 -19.66 -3.15 27.16
N PRO A 185 -20.28 -4.35 27.28
CA PRO A 185 -19.81 -5.59 26.62
C PRO A 185 -19.69 -5.48 25.09
N GLU A 186 -20.54 -4.66 24.47
CA GLU A 186 -20.56 -4.47 23.01
C GLU A 186 -19.47 -3.52 22.50
N ALA A 187 -18.69 -2.87 23.40
CA ALA A 187 -17.67 -1.92 22.97
C ALA A 187 -16.40 -2.62 22.51
N THR A 188 -15.89 -2.19 21.35
CA THR A 188 -14.55 -2.56 20.90
C THR A 188 -13.51 -1.81 21.72
N VAL A 189 -12.47 -2.50 22.20
CA VAL A 189 -11.40 -1.89 23.01
C VAL A 189 -10.08 -1.99 22.25
N SER A 190 -9.34 -0.87 22.22
CA SER A 190 -7.99 -0.80 21.67
C SER A 190 -7.02 -0.34 22.76
N LEU A 191 -6.14 -1.23 23.19
CA LEU A 191 -5.09 -0.92 24.17
C LEU A 191 -3.81 -0.49 23.47
N SER A 192 -3.20 0.61 23.88
CA SER A 192 -1.94 1.08 23.29
C SER A 192 -0.78 0.11 23.51
N SER A 193 -0.80 -0.62 24.61
CA SER A 193 0.16 -1.69 24.92
C SER A 193 0.07 -2.91 24.00
N SER A 194 -1.05 -3.08 23.28
CA SER A 194 -1.24 -4.14 22.28
C SER A 194 -1.09 -3.63 20.85
N VAL A 195 -1.64 -2.45 20.54
CA VAL A 195 -1.62 -1.88 19.19
C VAL A 195 -0.23 -1.37 18.83
N LEU A 196 0.43 -0.63 19.74
CA LEU A 196 1.75 -0.05 19.52
C LEU A 196 2.53 0.06 20.83
N PRO A 197 3.19 -1.01 21.30
CA PRO A 197 3.95 -1.02 22.56
C PRO A 197 5.31 -0.30 22.45
N GLN A 198 5.29 0.97 22.04
CA GLN A 198 6.46 1.81 21.83
C GLN A 198 6.40 3.08 22.68
N MET A 199 7.59 3.64 22.96
CA MET A 199 7.66 4.97 23.57
C MET A 199 7.18 6.05 22.58
N ARG A 200 6.99 7.26 23.04
CA ARG A 200 6.38 8.44 22.40
C ARG A 200 4.87 8.42 22.42
N GLU A 201 4.36 9.37 23.18
CA GLU A 201 2.94 9.40 23.55
C GLU A 201 2.05 9.73 22.36
N PHE A 202 2.43 10.72 21.50
CA PHE A 202 1.57 11.14 20.41
C PHE A 202 1.44 10.08 19.29
N PRO A 203 2.52 9.50 18.72
CA PRO A 203 2.39 8.43 17.72
C PRO A 203 1.62 7.22 18.25
N ARG A 204 1.84 6.85 19.53
CA ARG A 204 1.12 5.76 20.18
C ARG A 204 -0.37 6.07 20.34
N LEU A 205 -0.72 7.30 20.74
CA LEU A 205 -2.11 7.75 20.83
C LEU A 205 -2.76 7.78 19.44
N SER A 206 -2.15 8.43 18.47
CA SER A 206 -2.69 8.55 17.11
C SER A 206 -2.99 7.18 16.51
N THR A 207 -2.04 6.25 16.58
CA THR A 207 -2.18 4.89 16.05
C THR A 207 -3.27 4.09 16.79
N THR A 208 -3.32 4.17 18.12
CA THR A 208 -4.32 3.45 18.92
C THR A 208 -5.73 4.02 18.69
N VAL A 209 -5.85 5.34 18.56
CA VAL A 209 -7.15 5.99 18.25
C VAL A 209 -7.57 5.65 16.81
N ALA A 210 -6.64 5.64 15.84
CA ALA A 210 -6.94 5.20 14.48
C ALA A 210 -7.43 3.74 14.46
N ASN A 211 -6.77 2.86 15.23
CA ASN A 211 -7.24 1.48 15.39
C ASN A 211 -8.67 1.44 15.96
N ALA A 212 -8.93 2.14 17.06
CA ALA A 212 -10.26 2.20 17.65
C ALA A 212 -11.31 2.81 16.70
N TYR A 213 -10.90 3.75 15.84
CA TYR A 213 -11.75 4.42 14.87
C TYR A 213 -12.25 3.49 13.77
N ILE A 214 -11.39 2.58 13.29
CA ILE A 214 -11.73 1.66 12.20
C ILE A 214 -12.14 0.27 12.69
N ALA A 215 -11.77 -0.15 13.90
CA ALA A 215 -11.94 -1.51 14.40
C ALA A 215 -13.38 -2.03 14.35
N PRO A 216 -14.43 -1.31 14.81
CA PRO A 216 -15.78 -1.85 14.78
C PRO A 216 -16.24 -2.21 13.36
N MET A 217 -15.92 -1.37 12.39
CA MET A 217 -16.27 -1.59 10.98
C MET A 217 -15.46 -2.74 10.40
N MET A 218 -14.15 -2.77 10.64
CA MET A 218 -13.27 -3.82 10.11
C MET A 218 -13.60 -5.20 10.68
N VAL A 219 -13.84 -5.30 11.99
CA VAL A 219 -14.22 -6.56 12.63
C VAL A 219 -15.54 -7.07 12.05
N THR A 220 -16.59 -6.23 12.04
CA THR A 220 -17.88 -6.61 11.45
C THR A 220 -17.77 -7.03 9.99
N TYR A 221 -16.97 -6.32 9.20
CA TYR A 221 -16.73 -6.64 7.79
C TYR A 221 -16.05 -7.98 7.62
N LEU A 222 -14.94 -8.20 8.31
CA LEU A 222 -14.14 -9.42 8.16
C LEU A 222 -14.86 -10.66 8.69
N GLU A 223 -15.58 -10.56 9.83
CA GLU A 223 -16.40 -11.64 10.35
C GLU A 223 -17.56 -11.99 9.39
N ALA A 224 -18.21 -10.98 8.81
CA ALA A 224 -19.27 -11.20 7.83
C ALA A 224 -18.71 -11.85 6.56
N LEU A 225 -17.55 -11.42 6.09
CA LEU A 225 -16.88 -12.00 4.93
C LEU A 225 -16.50 -13.47 5.17
N GLU A 226 -15.86 -13.77 6.31
CA GLU A 226 -15.49 -15.14 6.67
C GLU A 226 -16.71 -16.04 6.72
N ARG A 227 -17.78 -15.64 7.41
CA ARG A 227 -19.04 -16.41 7.47
C ARG A 227 -19.59 -16.71 6.06
N ARG A 228 -19.66 -15.71 5.18
CA ARG A 228 -20.17 -15.88 3.80
C ARG A 228 -19.28 -16.81 2.97
N ILE A 229 -17.97 -16.75 3.12
CA ILE A 229 -17.02 -17.68 2.48
C ILE A 229 -17.30 -19.12 2.95
N ARG A 230 -17.54 -19.33 4.27
CA ARG A 230 -17.90 -20.63 4.85
C ARG A 230 -19.24 -21.16 4.33
N GLU A 231 -20.22 -20.29 4.12
CA GLU A 231 -21.52 -20.65 3.51
C GLU A 231 -21.35 -21.22 2.09
N HIS A 232 -20.32 -20.77 1.35
CA HIS A 232 -19.92 -21.34 0.06
C HIS A 232 -19.07 -22.61 0.17
N LYS A 233 -19.01 -23.23 1.38
CA LYS A 233 -18.35 -24.51 1.65
C LYS A 233 -16.83 -24.50 1.50
N VAL A 234 -16.19 -23.35 1.51
CA VAL A 234 -14.74 -23.25 1.60
C VAL A 234 -14.31 -23.71 2.99
N THR A 235 -13.51 -24.76 3.05
CA THR A 235 -13.09 -25.42 4.30
C THR A 235 -11.72 -24.97 4.78
N SER A 236 -10.93 -24.33 3.92
CA SER A 236 -9.60 -23.86 4.27
C SER A 236 -9.64 -22.86 5.43
N ASP A 237 -8.77 -23.04 6.43
CA ASP A 237 -8.56 -22.08 7.51
C ASP A 237 -7.56 -20.97 7.12
N ALA A 238 -6.94 -21.07 5.95
CA ALA A 238 -6.01 -20.09 5.40
C ALA A 238 -6.76 -18.92 4.73
N LEU A 239 -7.55 -18.19 5.53
CA LEU A 239 -8.23 -16.96 5.11
C LEU A 239 -7.42 -15.77 5.62
N TYR A 240 -6.83 -15.03 4.70
CA TYR A 240 -5.88 -13.97 5.00
C TYR A 240 -6.39 -12.60 4.56
N VAL A 241 -5.92 -11.57 5.26
CA VAL A 241 -6.03 -10.17 4.86
C VAL A 241 -4.64 -9.55 4.78
N MET A 242 -4.41 -8.74 3.75
CA MET A 242 -3.15 -8.05 3.52
C MET A 242 -2.93 -6.95 4.55
N GLN A 243 -1.70 -6.81 5.00
CA GLN A 243 -1.26 -5.78 5.93
C GLN A 243 -0.37 -4.74 5.25
N SER A 244 -0.27 -3.56 5.88
CA SER A 244 0.57 -2.44 5.44
C SER A 244 2.06 -2.79 5.32
N ASN A 245 2.53 -3.77 6.08
CA ASN A 245 3.92 -4.23 6.10
C ASN A 245 4.30 -5.17 4.96
N GLY A 246 3.38 -5.44 4.02
CA GLY A 246 3.60 -6.38 2.91
C GLY A 246 3.39 -7.85 3.26
N GLY A 247 3.04 -8.18 4.49
CA GLY A 247 2.64 -9.52 4.89
C GLY A 247 1.12 -9.70 4.90
N VAL A 248 0.67 -10.94 5.08
CA VAL A 248 -0.74 -11.24 5.35
C VAL A 248 -0.93 -11.69 6.80
N ALA A 249 -2.14 -11.49 7.34
CA ALA A 249 -2.55 -12.04 8.63
C ALA A 249 -3.86 -12.80 8.47
N ARG A 250 -4.12 -13.76 9.35
CA ARG A 250 -5.43 -14.43 9.39
C ARG A 250 -6.52 -13.41 9.73
N ILE A 251 -7.67 -13.52 9.08
CA ILE A 251 -8.83 -12.63 9.33
C ILE A 251 -9.16 -12.57 10.82
N ALA A 252 -9.12 -13.70 11.52
CA ALA A 252 -9.47 -13.81 12.94
C ALA A 252 -8.49 -13.13 13.91
N SER A 253 -7.27 -12.80 13.48
CA SER A 253 -6.19 -12.30 14.37
C SER A 253 -5.55 -10.99 13.92
N VAL A 254 -6.04 -10.37 12.85
CA VAL A 254 -5.46 -9.13 12.32
C VAL A 254 -5.78 -7.93 13.20
N THR A 255 -4.80 -7.06 13.40
CA THR A 255 -5.00 -5.75 14.03
C THR A 255 -5.54 -4.78 12.96
N PRO A 256 -6.73 -4.19 13.13
CA PRO A 256 -7.38 -3.38 12.08
C PRO A 256 -6.50 -2.30 11.46
N VAL A 257 -5.74 -1.54 12.26
CA VAL A 257 -4.89 -0.45 11.75
C VAL A 257 -3.75 -0.95 10.84
N THR A 258 -3.36 -2.21 10.92
CA THR A 258 -2.33 -2.78 10.04
C THR A 258 -2.86 -3.16 8.65
N THR A 259 -4.18 -3.06 8.39
CA THR A 259 -4.78 -3.39 7.09
C THR A 259 -4.86 -2.20 6.13
N VAL A 260 -4.43 -1.02 6.57
CA VAL A 260 -4.45 0.19 5.72
C VAL A 260 -3.44 0.06 4.57
N LEU A 261 -3.75 0.65 3.41
CA LEU A 261 -2.92 0.57 2.19
C LEU A 261 -2.66 -0.86 1.67
N SER A 262 -3.52 -1.84 1.98
CA SER A 262 -3.29 -3.25 1.65
C SER A 262 -3.18 -3.52 0.14
N GLY A 263 -4.01 -2.92 -0.71
CA GLY A 263 -3.94 -3.05 -2.18
C GLY A 263 -2.60 -2.53 -2.75
N PRO A 264 -2.21 -1.26 -2.49
CA PRO A 264 -0.91 -0.74 -2.90
C PRO A 264 0.28 -1.57 -2.41
N CYS A 265 0.23 -2.10 -1.17
CA CYS A 265 1.27 -2.98 -0.65
C CYS A 265 1.39 -4.28 -1.46
N ALA A 266 0.27 -4.89 -1.81
CA ALA A 266 0.26 -6.10 -2.63
C ALA A 266 0.86 -5.84 -4.01
N GLY A 267 0.49 -4.72 -4.66
CA GLY A 267 1.05 -4.29 -5.94
C GLY A 267 2.57 -4.11 -5.89
N ALA A 268 3.08 -3.40 -4.88
CA ALA A 268 4.51 -3.19 -4.68
C ALA A 268 5.27 -4.53 -4.48
N MET A 269 4.70 -5.45 -3.68
CA MET A 269 5.28 -6.78 -3.46
C MET A 269 5.33 -7.60 -4.76
N ALA A 270 4.25 -7.58 -5.55
CA ALA A 270 4.22 -8.25 -6.85
C ALA A 270 5.28 -7.70 -7.80
N ALA A 271 5.38 -6.38 -7.90
CA ALA A 271 6.36 -5.71 -8.76
C ALA A 271 7.80 -6.14 -8.43
N MET A 272 8.15 -6.19 -7.12
CA MET A 272 9.46 -6.65 -6.69
C MET A 272 9.72 -8.11 -7.03
N GLN A 273 8.73 -8.98 -6.82
CA GLN A 273 8.86 -10.39 -7.17
C GLN A 273 9.01 -10.60 -8.69
N ILE A 274 8.24 -9.85 -9.50
CA ILE A 274 8.32 -9.88 -10.97
C ILE A 274 9.70 -9.41 -11.43
N ALA A 275 10.17 -8.26 -10.92
CA ALA A 275 11.50 -7.74 -11.24
C ALA A 275 12.60 -8.74 -10.87
N SER A 276 12.58 -9.29 -9.65
CA SER A 276 13.55 -10.26 -9.17
C SER A 276 13.56 -11.53 -10.02
N THR A 277 12.39 -12.03 -10.41
CA THR A 277 12.24 -13.21 -11.27
C THR A 277 12.80 -12.95 -12.67
N ALA A 278 12.63 -11.73 -13.18
CA ALA A 278 13.22 -11.28 -14.45
C ALA A 278 14.72 -10.94 -14.37
N GLY A 279 15.36 -11.08 -13.18
CA GLY A 279 16.78 -10.85 -12.97
C GLY A 279 17.15 -9.43 -12.54
N TYR A 280 16.19 -8.62 -12.10
CA TYR A 280 16.40 -7.24 -11.64
C TYR A 280 16.08 -7.12 -10.15
N SER A 281 17.11 -6.89 -9.33
CA SER A 281 16.98 -6.80 -7.87
C SER A 281 16.52 -5.43 -7.36
N ASN A 282 16.73 -4.37 -8.18
CA ASN A 282 16.33 -3.00 -7.84
C ASN A 282 15.23 -2.54 -8.80
N ALA A 283 14.09 -2.12 -8.26
CA ALA A 283 12.98 -1.70 -9.08
C ALA A 283 12.13 -0.60 -8.43
N VAL A 284 11.48 0.19 -9.27
CA VAL A 284 10.40 1.11 -8.90
C VAL A 284 9.09 0.50 -9.37
N SER A 285 8.13 0.31 -8.48
CA SER A 285 6.77 -0.05 -8.87
C SER A 285 5.95 1.19 -9.22
N LEU A 286 5.16 1.10 -10.29
CA LEU A 286 4.25 2.14 -10.75
C LEU A 286 2.89 1.49 -11.03
N ASP A 287 1.97 1.58 -10.07
CA ASP A 287 0.58 1.12 -10.21
C ASP A 287 -0.33 2.30 -10.54
N MET A 288 -0.64 2.50 -11.80
CA MET A 288 -1.55 3.56 -12.21
C MET A 288 -2.93 3.01 -12.53
N GLY A 289 -3.88 3.36 -11.68
CA GLY A 289 -5.29 3.07 -11.85
C GLY A 289 -6.08 4.19 -12.53
N GLY A 290 -7.39 4.21 -12.29
CA GLY A 290 -8.26 5.28 -12.79
C GLY A 290 -8.20 6.58 -11.98
N THR A 291 -7.82 6.53 -10.70
CA THR A 291 -7.93 7.67 -9.78
C THR A 291 -6.57 8.13 -9.26
N SER A 292 -5.67 7.21 -8.99
CA SER A 292 -4.38 7.45 -8.35
C SER A 292 -3.28 6.61 -9.00
N THR A 293 -2.05 6.95 -8.64
CA THR A 293 -0.86 6.15 -8.92
C THR A 293 -0.15 5.87 -7.61
N ASP A 294 0.12 4.60 -7.34
CA ASP A 294 0.87 4.12 -6.20
C ASP A 294 2.29 3.77 -6.63
N ILE A 295 3.28 4.34 -5.94
CA ILE A 295 4.69 4.26 -6.29
C ILE A 295 5.46 3.74 -5.09
N ALA A 296 6.27 2.70 -5.27
CA ALA A 296 7.17 2.20 -4.24
C ALA A 296 8.56 1.90 -4.82
N LEU A 297 9.58 2.01 -3.98
CA LEU A 297 10.95 1.63 -4.31
C LEU A 297 11.30 0.32 -3.63
N GLY A 298 11.98 -0.55 -4.36
CA GLY A 298 12.55 -1.77 -3.82
C GLY A 298 14.00 -1.94 -4.18
N GLN A 299 14.78 -2.38 -3.22
CA GLN A 299 16.20 -2.64 -3.34
C GLN A 299 16.51 -4.07 -2.91
N GLU A 300 17.43 -4.74 -3.60
CA GLU A 300 17.83 -6.13 -3.31
C GLU A 300 16.63 -7.10 -3.21
N GLY A 301 15.62 -6.90 -4.07
CA GLY A 301 14.42 -7.72 -4.11
C GLY A 301 13.40 -7.46 -2.99
N ARG A 302 13.55 -6.39 -2.22
CA ARG A 302 12.66 -6.02 -1.12
C ARG A 302 12.14 -4.60 -1.28
N VAL A 303 10.85 -4.41 -1.06
CA VAL A 303 10.25 -3.06 -0.98
C VAL A 303 10.77 -2.36 0.26
N LEU A 304 11.11 -1.07 0.14
CA LEU A 304 11.52 -0.26 1.28
C LEU A 304 10.37 -0.11 2.28
N GLU A 305 10.71 -0.07 3.55
CA GLU A 305 9.77 0.00 4.66
C GLU A 305 10.00 1.24 5.52
N THR A 306 8.94 1.67 6.18
CA THR A 306 8.96 2.72 7.20
C THR A 306 8.24 2.23 8.46
N THR A 307 8.60 2.78 9.60
CA THR A 307 7.90 2.54 10.87
C THR A 307 6.91 3.65 11.21
N THR A 308 6.83 4.67 10.37
CA THR A 308 5.88 5.78 10.51
C THR A 308 5.34 6.13 9.13
N GLY A 309 4.05 6.32 9.03
CA GLY A 309 3.40 6.73 7.79
C GLY A 309 2.23 7.65 8.07
N ARG A 310 1.65 8.18 6.99
CA ARG A 310 0.54 9.11 7.08
C ARG A 310 -0.55 8.74 6.10
N ILE A 311 -1.80 8.80 6.55
CA ILE A 311 -2.98 8.57 5.72
C ILE A 311 -3.93 9.74 5.95
N GLY A 312 -4.02 10.64 5.00
CA GLY A 312 -4.69 11.92 5.19
C GLY A 312 -4.12 12.67 6.39
N ASP A 313 -4.94 13.01 7.35
CA ASP A 313 -4.49 13.67 8.58
C ASP A 313 -3.95 12.72 9.66
N TRP A 314 -4.05 11.38 9.48
CA TRP A 314 -3.65 10.41 10.49
C TRP A 314 -2.16 10.06 10.41
N GLU A 315 -1.44 10.30 11.49
CA GLU A 315 -0.08 9.79 11.68
C GLU A 315 -0.13 8.41 12.32
N LEU A 316 0.43 7.41 11.63
CA LEU A 316 0.41 6.01 12.04
C LEU A 316 1.85 5.52 12.24
N ALA A 317 2.12 4.95 13.40
CA ALA A 317 3.45 4.40 13.73
C ALA A 317 3.43 2.86 13.71
N VAL A 318 2.91 2.28 12.64
CA VAL A 318 2.96 0.83 12.37
C VAL A 318 3.96 0.54 11.25
N PRO A 319 4.62 -0.62 11.25
CA PRO A 319 5.43 -1.03 10.11
C PRO A 319 4.60 -1.05 8.83
N MET A 320 5.07 -0.37 7.80
CA MET A 320 4.41 -0.32 6.50
C MET A 320 5.42 -0.20 5.37
N LEU A 321 5.03 -0.63 4.18
CA LEU A 321 5.82 -0.39 2.98
C LEU A 321 5.84 1.11 2.68
N MET A 322 6.97 1.61 2.21
CA MET A 322 7.12 3.00 1.80
C MET A 322 6.46 3.17 0.43
N ILE A 323 5.21 3.64 0.44
CA ILE A 323 4.41 3.87 -0.76
C ILE A 323 4.01 5.33 -0.82
N ASN A 324 4.24 5.95 -1.96
CA ASN A 324 3.79 7.29 -2.28
C ASN A 324 2.59 7.22 -3.22
N THR A 325 1.43 7.64 -2.75
CA THR A 325 0.19 7.69 -3.53
C THR A 325 -0.06 9.11 -4.01
N ILE A 326 -0.15 9.29 -5.31
CA ILE A 326 -0.42 10.59 -5.93
C ILE A 326 -1.76 10.58 -6.65
N GLY A 327 -2.44 11.73 -6.65
CA GLY A 327 -3.70 11.96 -7.38
C GLY A 327 -3.49 12.12 -8.89
N ALA A 328 -2.90 11.10 -9.51
CA ALA A 328 -2.65 11.02 -10.96
C ALA A 328 -3.14 9.66 -11.45
N GLY A 329 -4.16 9.61 -12.27
CA GLY A 329 -4.75 8.39 -12.82
C GLY A 329 -5.42 8.65 -14.15
N GLY A 330 -5.97 7.61 -14.78
CA GLY A 330 -6.67 7.75 -16.06
C GLY A 330 -7.86 8.71 -16.04
N GLY A 331 -8.57 8.80 -14.91
CA GLY A 331 -9.69 9.71 -14.71
C GLY A 331 -9.32 11.08 -14.17
N THR A 332 -8.04 11.42 -14.04
CA THR A 332 -7.60 12.74 -13.57
C THR A 332 -8.07 13.82 -14.52
N ILE A 333 -8.76 14.82 -13.97
CA ILE A 333 -9.45 15.88 -14.74
C ILE A 333 -8.45 16.94 -15.19
N ALA A 334 -8.57 17.36 -16.43
CA ALA A 334 -7.89 18.53 -16.98
C ALA A 334 -8.83 19.75 -16.96
N THR A 335 -8.30 20.92 -16.56
CA THR A 335 -9.04 22.19 -16.49
C THR A 335 -8.18 23.33 -16.98
N VAL A 336 -8.84 24.43 -17.42
CA VAL A 336 -8.19 25.69 -17.72
C VAL A 336 -8.36 26.61 -16.51
N GLU A 337 -7.25 27.08 -15.95
CA GLU A 337 -7.26 28.04 -14.84
C GLU A 337 -7.68 29.44 -15.28
N SER A 338 -8.09 30.28 -14.34
CA SER A 338 -8.48 31.67 -14.60
C SER A 338 -7.35 32.51 -15.25
N GLY A 339 -6.10 32.08 -15.09
CA GLY A 339 -4.91 32.66 -15.71
C GLY A 339 -4.61 32.16 -17.13
N GLY A 340 -5.43 31.26 -17.70
CA GLY A 340 -5.23 30.68 -19.04
C GLY A 340 -4.23 29.50 -19.05
N GLY A 341 -3.80 28.97 -17.88
CA GLY A 341 -2.94 27.80 -17.78
C GLY A 341 -3.70 26.49 -17.82
N LEU A 342 -3.09 25.45 -18.39
CA LEU A 342 -3.59 24.08 -18.31
C LEU A 342 -3.23 23.47 -16.95
N ARG A 343 -4.22 22.98 -16.21
CA ARG A 343 -4.06 22.23 -14.96
C ARG A 343 -4.61 20.81 -15.12
N VAL A 344 -3.92 19.82 -14.59
CA VAL A 344 -4.34 18.41 -14.57
C VAL A 344 -4.35 17.90 -13.13
N GLY A 345 -5.53 17.53 -12.62
CA GLY A 345 -5.73 17.07 -11.24
C GLY A 345 -5.52 18.16 -10.16
N PRO A 346 -5.57 17.77 -8.86
CA PRO A 346 -5.67 16.40 -8.34
C PRO A 346 -7.05 15.75 -8.45
N GLU A 347 -8.06 16.47 -8.88
CA GLU A 347 -9.43 16.00 -8.97
C GLU A 347 -9.56 14.90 -10.04
N SER A 348 -10.36 13.86 -9.72
CA SER A 348 -10.65 12.75 -10.63
C SER A 348 -12.14 12.66 -10.94
N ALA A 349 -12.48 12.32 -12.16
CA ALA A 349 -13.85 12.02 -12.58
C ALA A 349 -14.36 10.69 -12.00
N GLY A 350 -13.49 9.88 -11.38
CA GLY A 350 -13.83 8.58 -10.85
C GLY A 350 -14.33 7.61 -11.92
N ALA A 351 -15.19 6.66 -11.50
CA ALA A 351 -15.87 5.72 -12.40
C ALA A 351 -17.25 6.21 -12.85
N ASP A 352 -17.87 7.06 -12.06
CA ASP A 352 -19.17 7.66 -12.29
C ASP A 352 -19.12 9.17 -11.92
N PRO A 353 -19.38 10.08 -12.87
CA PRO A 353 -19.69 9.85 -14.30
C PRO A 353 -18.50 9.35 -15.14
N GLY A 354 -17.24 9.46 -14.65
CA GLY A 354 -16.05 9.03 -15.35
C GLY A 354 -15.58 10.00 -16.44
N PRO A 355 -14.57 9.59 -17.24
CA PRO A 355 -14.12 10.28 -18.44
C PRO A 355 -15.25 10.63 -19.41
N VAL A 356 -15.08 11.69 -20.20
CA VAL A 356 -16.05 12.07 -21.24
C VAL A 356 -16.30 10.91 -22.21
N SER A 357 -15.23 10.21 -22.57
CA SER A 357 -15.28 9.05 -23.49
C SER A 357 -16.10 7.88 -22.98
N TYR A 358 -16.43 7.80 -21.67
CA TYR A 358 -17.29 6.71 -21.15
C TYR A 358 -18.78 6.89 -21.49
N GLY A 359 -19.19 8.08 -21.96
CA GLY A 359 -20.58 8.34 -22.36
C GLY A 359 -21.60 8.31 -21.21
N ARG A 360 -21.12 8.45 -19.95
CA ARG A 360 -21.95 8.39 -18.73
C ARG A 360 -22.26 9.77 -18.13
N GLY A 361 -22.03 10.84 -18.89
CA GLY A 361 -22.32 12.22 -18.47
C GLY A 361 -21.12 12.98 -17.92
N GLY A 362 -19.89 12.44 -18.03
CA GLY A 362 -18.64 13.18 -17.83
C GLY A 362 -18.57 14.39 -18.76
N LYS A 363 -18.14 15.55 -18.24
CA LYS A 363 -18.11 16.81 -18.99
C LYS A 363 -16.70 17.39 -19.12
N GLN A 364 -15.81 17.04 -18.23
CA GLN A 364 -14.44 17.56 -18.18
C GLN A 364 -13.49 16.53 -18.77
N PRO A 365 -12.59 16.94 -19.70
CA PRO A 365 -11.58 16.06 -20.25
C PRO A 365 -10.70 15.45 -19.17
N THR A 366 -10.28 14.21 -19.38
CA THR A 366 -9.39 13.47 -18.48
C THR A 366 -8.16 12.96 -19.21
N VAL A 367 -7.22 12.36 -18.46
CA VAL A 367 -6.05 11.66 -19.01
C VAL A 367 -6.47 10.54 -19.96
N THR A 368 -7.54 9.79 -19.67
CA THR A 368 -8.09 8.77 -20.57
C THR A 368 -8.57 9.36 -21.87
N ASP A 369 -9.27 10.50 -21.85
CA ASP A 369 -9.73 11.19 -23.06
C ASP A 369 -8.55 11.67 -23.90
N ALA A 370 -7.50 12.21 -23.28
CA ALA A 370 -6.27 12.61 -23.95
C ALA A 370 -5.56 11.43 -24.62
N ASN A 371 -5.40 10.29 -23.92
CA ASN A 371 -4.81 9.06 -24.47
C ASN A 371 -5.63 8.52 -25.67
N LEU A 372 -6.95 8.65 -25.61
CA LEU A 372 -7.84 8.23 -26.71
C LEU A 372 -7.69 9.13 -27.93
N VAL A 373 -7.60 10.46 -27.74
CA VAL A 373 -7.40 11.44 -28.82
C VAL A 373 -6.04 11.28 -29.47
N LEU A 374 -4.98 11.02 -28.67
CA LEU A 374 -3.64 10.74 -29.19
C LEU A 374 -3.53 9.38 -29.90
N GLY A 375 -4.54 8.50 -29.78
CA GLY A 375 -4.56 7.19 -30.42
C GLY A 375 -3.87 6.08 -29.63
N PHE A 376 -3.42 6.33 -28.40
CA PHE A 376 -2.85 5.28 -27.54
C PHE A 376 -3.91 4.24 -27.14
N LEU A 377 -5.16 4.64 -26.89
CA LEU A 377 -6.27 3.75 -26.60
C LEU A 377 -7.11 3.45 -27.84
N ASN A 378 -7.70 2.26 -27.86
CA ASN A 378 -8.54 1.79 -28.96
C ASN A 378 -10.02 2.20 -28.74
N SER A 379 -10.60 2.96 -29.67
CA SER A 379 -12.02 3.31 -29.63
C SER A 379 -12.96 2.20 -30.11
N GLU A 380 -12.42 1.20 -30.81
CA GLU A 380 -13.22 0.09 -31.36
C GLU A 380 -13.34 -1.09 -30.39
N SER A 381 -12.43 -1.17 -29.41
CA SER A 381 -12.49 -2.17 -28.34
C SER A 381 -13.13 -1.62 -27.07
N LYS A 382 -13.65 -2.51 -26.23
CA LYS A 382 -14.18 -2.11 -24.92
C LYS A 382 -13.06 -2.15 -23.87
N LEU A 383 -12.85 -1.05 -23.17
CA LEU A 383 -11.94 -0.98 -22.04
C LEU A 383 -12.37 -2.00 -20.98
N ALA A 384 -11.43 -2.87 -20.54
CA ALA A 384 -11.70 -3.99 -19.66
C ALA A 384 -12.88 -4.89 -20.12
N GLY A 385 -13.08 -5.01 -21.43
CA GLY A 385 -14.15 -5.80 -22.03
C GLY A 385 -15.58 -5.25 -21.83
N ARG A 386 -15.74 -4.10 -21.16
CA ARG A 386 -17.06 -3.62 -20.70
C ARG A 386 -17.43 -2.20 -21.15
N VAL A 387 -16.49 -1.27 -21.15
CA VAL A 387 -16.75 0.16 -21.40
C VAL A 387 -16.35 0.53 -22.83
N ALA A 388 -17.34 0.84 -23.68
CA ALA A 388 -17.10 1.38 -24.99
C ALA A 388 -16.60 2.84 -24.88
N LEU A 389 -15.60 3.22 -25.70
CA LEU A 389 -15.01 4.56 -25.67
C LEU A 389 -15.54 5.41 -26.82
N ASP A 390 -16.16 6.54 -26.49
CA ASP A 390 -16.64 7.53 -27.45
C ASP A 390 -15.51 8.54 -27.78
N LYS A 391 -14.75 8.24 -28.83
CA LYS A 391 -13.66 9.09 -29.31
C LYS A 391 -14.16 10.47 -29.73
N THR A 392 -15.32 10.55 -30.37
CA THR A 392 -15.88 11.82 -30.89
C THR A 392 -16.20 12.79 -29.75
N SER A 393 -16.79 12.29 -28.65
CA SER A 393 -17.06 13.11 -27.47
C SER A 393 -15.77 13.57 -26.78
N ALA A 394 -14.75 12.71 -26.69
CA ALA A 394 -13.44 13.07 -26.15
C ALA A 394 -12.74 14.15 -27.00
N GLU A 395 -12.69 13.97 -28.33
CA GLU A 395 -12.11 14.95 -29.27
C GLU A 395 -12.80 16.29 -29.15
N LYS A 396 -14.14 16.31 -29.09
CA LYS A 396 -14.90 17.55 -28.92
C LYS A 396 -14.54 18.27 -27.63
N ALA A 397 -14.51 17.57 -26.50
CA ALA A 397 -14.21 18.17 -25.21
C ALA A 397 -12.78 18.73 -25.15
N ILE A 398 -11.79 18.01 -25.70
CA ILE A 398 -10.39 18.49 -25.76
C ILE A 398 -10.26 19.65 -26.75
N THR A 399 -11.00 19.66 -27.88
CA THR A 399 -10.99 20.76 -28.84
C THR A 399 -11.58 22.05 -28.24
N GLU A 400 -12.64 21.95 -27.45
CA GLU A 400 -13.21 23.10 -26.72
C GLU A 400 -12.19 23.65 -25.70
N MET A 401 -11.45 22.78 -24.99
CA MET A 401 -10.38 23.19 -24.10
C MET A 401 -9.22 23.83 -24.86
N ALA A 402 -8.79 23.25 -25.98
CA ALA A 402 -7.73 23.76 -26.85
C ALA A 402 -8.03 25.19 -27.34
N HIS A 403 -9.27 25.46 -27.75
CA HIS A 403 -9.70 26.78 -28.13
C HIS A 403 -9.52 27.81 -27.01
N ASN A 404 -9.84 27.45 -25.75
CA ASN A 404 -9.68 28.33 -24.59
C ASN A 404 -8.20 28.58 -24.24
N LEU A 405 -7.32 27.66 -24.61
CA LEU A 405 -5.87 27.74 -24.38
C LEU A 405 -5.13 28.40 -25.56
N GLY A 406 -5.78 28.56 -26.71
CA GLY A 406 -5.14 29.03 -27.97
C GLY A 406 -4.20 27.99 -28.58
N LEU A 407 -4.43 26.69 -28.34
CA LEU A 407 -3.60 25.55 -28.77
C LEU A 407 -4.34 24.67 -29.78
N GLY A 408 -3.61 23.75 -30.42
CA GLY A 408 -4.19 22.68 -31.21
C GLY A 408 -4.75 21.54 -30.35
N THR A 409 -5.69 20.74 -30.90
CA THR A 409 -6.32 19.62 -30.18
C THR A 409 -5.29 18.56 -29.75
N LEU A 410 -4.39 18.13 -30.66
CA LEU A 410 -3.32 17.17 -30.34
C LEU A 410 -2.31 17.76 -29.34
N GLU A 411 -1.96 19.04 -29.49
CA GLU A 411 -1.05 19.74 -28.57
C GLU A 411 -1.64 19.83 -27.17
N THR A 412 -2.95 20.09 -27.05
CA THR A 412 -3.63 20.10 -25.74
C THR A 412 -3.68 18.70 -25.11
N ALA A 413 -4.01 17.67 -25.92
CA ALA A 413 -3.99 16.29 -25.43
C ALA A 413 -2.59 15.85 -24.97
N GLU A 414 -1.55 16.16 -25.74
CA GLU A 414 -0.15 15.92 -25.33
C GLU A 414 0.21 16.71 -24.06
N GLY A 415 -0.22 17.97 -23.95
CA GLY A 415 -0.03 18.81 -22.78
C GLY A 415 -0.61 18.19 -21.50
N ILE A 416 -1.81 17.61 -21.59
CA ILE A 416 -2.43 16.86 -20.47
C ILE A 416 -1.53 15.69 -20.03
N ILE A 417 -1.05 14.89 -20.98
CA ILE A 417 -0.17 13.73 -20.68
C ILE A 417 1.16 14.19 -20.10
N ARG A 418 1.77 15.26 -20.62
CA ARG A 418 3.04 15.79 -20.09
C ARG A 418 2.92 16.27 -18.65
N ILE A 419 1.81 16.94 -18.28
CA ILE A 419 1.60 17.42 -16.92
C ILE A 419 1.39 16.24 -15.95
N VAL A 420 0.59 15.24 -16.32
CA VAL A 420 0.39 14.07 -15.45
C VAL A 420 1.67 13.25 -15.30
N ASN A 421 2.47 13.12 -16.38
CA ASN A 421 3.77 12.45 -16.31
C ASN A 421 4.73 13.19 -15.37
N ALA A 422 4.83 14.53 -15.45
CA ALA A 422 5.66 15.31 -14.54
C ALA A 422 5.29 15.09 -13.06
N LYS A 423 4.00 14.96 -12.74
CA LYS A 423 3.55 14.60 -11.39
C LYS A 423 3.97 13.18 -10.97
N MET A 424 3.91 12.23 -11.91
CA MET A 424 4.40 10.87 -11.64
C MET A 424 5.91 10.84 -11.45
N GLU A 425 6.67 11.61 -12.22
CA GLU A 425 8.13 11.77 -12.02
C GLU A 425 8.45 12.36 -10.65
N GLU A 426 7.72 13.39 -10.21
CA GLU A 426 7.87 13.96 -8.85
C GLU A 426 7.59 12.88 -7.79
N GLY A 427 6.49 12.12 -7.97
CA GLY A 427 6.15 11.00 -7.09
C GLY A 427 7.22 9.90 -7.03
N ILE A 428 7.85 9.58 -8.16
CA ILE A 428 8.96 8.60 -8.21
C ILE A 428 10.20 9.16 -7.51
N ARG A 429 10.53 10.44 -7.69
CA ARG A 429 11.66 11.09 -7.03
C ARG A 429 11.50 11.14 -5.51
N ALA A 430 10.28 11.34 -5.02
CA ALA A 430 9.99 11.35 -3.59
C ALA A 430 10.35 10.03 -2.87
N VAL A 431 10.19 8.88 -3.53
CA VAL A 431 10.56 7.57 -2.98
C VAL A 431 11.99 7.14 -3.36
N SER A 432 12.70 7.87 -4.19
CA SER A 432 14.01 7.47 -4.73
C SER A 432 15.08 8.55 -4.49
N THR A 433 15.22 9.52 -5.37
CA THR A 433 16.32 10.52 -5.31
C THR A 433 16.29 11.37 -4.05
N GLU A 434 15.11 11.67 -3.49
CA GLU A 434 14.98 12.35 -2.20
C GLU A 434 15.39 11.46 -1.01
N GLN A 435 15.46 10.14 -1.24
CA GLN A 435 15.95 9.15 -0.27
C GLN A 435 17.41 8.74 -0.55
N GLY A 436 18.10 9.41 -1.48
CA GLY A 436 19.50 9.16 -1.80
C GLY A 436 19.75 8.02 -2.80
N TYR A 437 18.72 7.55 -3.53
CA TYR A 437 18.87 6.49 -4.53
C TYR A 437 19.01 7.06 -5.94
N ASP A 438 19.87 6.45 -6.76
CA ASP A 438 20.04 6.79 -8.18
C ASP A 438 19.14 5.93 -9.06
N LEU A 439 18.15 6.54 -9.72
CA LEU A 439 17.19 5.85 -10.58
C LEU A 439 17.81 5.11 -11.77
N ARG A 440 19.04 5.44 -12.15
CA ARG A 440 19.77 4.72 -13.23
C ARG A 440 20.06 3.26 -12.87
N ASP A 441 20.09 2.93 -11.58
CA ASP A 441 20.32 1.58 -11.06
C ASP A 441 19.03 0.77 -10.89
N PHE A 442 17.88 1.34 -11.26
CA PHE A 442 16.55 0.75 -11.04
C PHE A 442 15.82 0.49 -12.36
N THR A 443 14.99 -0.54 -12.33
CA THR A 443 14.06 -0.89 -13.41
C THR A 443 12.65 -0.45 -13.05
N LEU A 444 11.90 0.16 -13.96
CA LEU A 444 10.51 0.53 -13.74
C LEU A 444 9.59 -0.68 -13.99
N VAL A 445 8.81 -1.09 -13.00
CA VAL A 445 7.75 -2.09 -13.17
C VAL A 445 6.41 -1.38 -13.25
N ALA A 446 5.84 -1.32 -14.44
CA ALA A 446 4.62 -0.57 -14.72
C ALA A 446 3.41 -1.50 -14.84
N PHE A 447 2.39 -1.24 -14.04
CA PHE A 447 1.15 -2.03 -13.99
C PHE A 447 -0.05 -1.17 -13.59
N GLY A 448 -1.19 -1.80 -13.28
CA GLY A 448 -2.47 -1.11 -13.25
C GLY A 448 -3.05 -0.95 -14.66
N GLY A 449 -4.31 -0.56 -14.75
CA GLY A 449 -5.00 -0.42 -16.03
C GLY A 449 -4.44 0.67 -16.94
N ALA A 450 -3.78 1.68 -16.38
CA ALA A 450 -3.26 2.84 -17.11
C ALA A 450 -1.72 2.97 -17.07
N GLY A 451 -1.03 2.31 -16.15
CA GLY A 451 0.42 2.48 -15.91
C GLY A 451 1.33 2.16 -17.10
N PRO A 452 1.08 1.10 -17.88
CA PRO A 452 1.94 0.77 -19.01
C PRO A 452 1.89 1.78 -20.18
N VAL A 453 0.88 2.66 -20.25
CA VAL A 453 0.81 3.70 -21.29
C VAL A 453 1.95 4.72 -21.16
N PRO A 454 2.15 5.41 -20.02
CA PRO A 454 3.19 6.42 -19.86
C PRO A 454 4.58 5.83 -19.55
N SER A 455 4.69 4.55 -19.25
CA SER A 455 5.87 3.96 -18.60
C SER A 455 7.18 4.14 -19.38
N GLY A 456 7.16 3.96 -20.71
CA GLY A 456 8.34 4.12 -21.55
C GLY A 456 8.82 5.58 -21.60
N ARG A 457 7.92 6.55 -21.56
CA ARG A 457 8.26 7.97 -21.51
C ARG A 457 8.80 8.37 -20.15
N LEU A 458 8.15 7.94 -19.06
CA LEU A 458 8.60 8.19 -17.69
C LEU A 458 10.01 7.64 -17.45
N ALA A 459 10.28 6.42 -17.91
CA ALA A 459 11.60 5.81 -17.75
C ALA A 459 12.67 6.61 -18.50
N ALA A 460 12.37 7.08 -19.71
CA ALA A 460 13.29 7.92 -20.50
C ALA A 460 13.57 9.27 -19.80
N ASP A 461 12.54 9.97 -19.33
CA ASP A 461 12.66 11.27 -18.67
C ASP A 461 13.41 11.16 -17.32
N LEU A 462 13.29 10.01 -16.62
CA LEU A 462 14.00 9.68 -15.39
C LEU A 462 15.37 9.00 -15.61
N ARG A 463 15.76 8.77 -16.86
CA ARG A 463 17.01 8.08 -17.25
C ARG A 463 17.15 6.66 -16.70
N MET A 464 16.02 5.98 -16.54
CA MET A 464 16.01 4.55 -16.23
C MET A 464 16.22 3.75 -17.50
N SER A 465 16.97 2.64 -17.42
CA SER A 465 17.35 1.88 -18.61
C SER A 465 16.29 0.92 -19.11
N LYS A 466 15.34 0.53 -18.25
CA LYS A 466 14.37 -0.53 -18.57
C LYS A 466 13.00 -0.31 -17.93
N VAL A 467 11.98 -0.80 -18.64
CA VAL A 467 10.62 -0.96 -18.13
C VAL A 467 10.22 -2.43 -18.22
N ILE A 468 9.56 -2.95 -17.20
CA ILE A 468 8.91 -4.26 -17.20
C ILE A 468 7.41 -4.05 -17.11
N VAL A 469 6.66 -4.66 -18.03
CA VAL A 469 5.19 -4.75 -17.97
C VAL A 469 4.81 -6.21 -17.78
N PRO A 470 4.15 -6.58 -16.66
CA PRO A 470 3.78 -7.97 -16.38
C PRO A 470 2.72 -8.51 -17.35
N PRO A 471 2.49 -9.84 -17.36
CA PRO A 471 1.52 -10.46 -18.28
C PRO A 471 0.08 -9.98 -18.09
N ALA A 472 -0.32 -9.67 -16.85
CA ALA A 472 -1.66 -9.19 -16.50
C ALA A 472 -1.55 -7.94 -15.62
N PRO A 473 -1.16 -6.79 -16.20
CA PRO A 473 -0.85 -5.59 -15.44
C PRO A 473 -2.06 -5.04 -14.67
N GLY A 474 -3.28 -5.20 -15.17
CA GLY A 474 -4.49 -4.71 -14.51
C GLY A 474 -4.92 -5.48 -13.26
N VAL A 475 -4.26 -6.61 -12.92
CA VAL A 475 -4.56 -7.44 -11.74
C VAL A 475 -3.29 -7.81 -10.94
N THR A 476 -2.21 -7.09 -11.16
CA THR A 476 -0.92 -7.36 -10.51
C THR A 476 -1.00 -7.24 -8.99
N SER A 477 -1.79 -6.30 -8.47
CA SER A 477 -2.02 -6.15 -7.02
C SER A 477 -2.69 -7.39 -6.42
N ALA A 478 -3.70 -7.98 -7.10
CA ALA A 478 -4.29 -9.25 -6.66
C ALA A 478 -3.26 -10.41 -6.71
N LEU A 479 -2.37 -10.43 -7.71
CA LEU A 479 -1.30 -11.44 -7.78
C LEU A 479 -0.34 -11.31 -6.58
N GLY A 480 -0.02 -10.10 -6.14
CA GLY A 480 0.84 -9.84 -4.97
C GLY A 480 0.32 -10.45 -3.67
N LEU A 481 -1.01 -10.54 -3.51
CA LEU A 481 -1.62 -11.19 -2.35
C LEU A 481 -1.28 -12.69 -2.27
N LEU A 482 -1.06 -13.35 -3.40
CA LEU A 482 -0.65 -14.77 -3.45
C LEU A 482 0.84 -14.96 -3.14
N MET A 483 1.62 -13.89 -3.21
CA MET A 483 3.06 -13.90 -3.01
C MET A 483 3.47 -13.51 -1.58
N ALA A 484 2.54 -12.98 -0.78
CA ALA A 484 2.79 -12.54 0.58
C ALA A 484 2.81 -13.70 1.58
N ASP A 485 3.76 -13.64 2.52
CA ASP A 485 3.83 -14.56 3.65
C ASP A 485 2.98 -14.06 4.84
N PRO A 486 2.43 -14.94 5.67
CA PRO A 486 1.97 -14.56 7.00
C PRO A 486 3.10 -13.91 7.78
N ARG A 487 2.89 -12.66 8.23
CA ARG A 487 3.93 -11.85 8.86
C ARG A 487 3.39 -11.09 10.06
N ARG A 488 4.22 -11.02 11.11
CA ARG A 488 3.99 -10.18 12.28
C ARG A 488 5.28 -9.45 12.66
N ASP A 489 5.11 -8.20 13.07
CA ASP A 489 6.20 -7.36 13.57
C ASP A 489 6.00 -7.15 15.08
N TYR A 490 7.05 -7.40 15.83
CA TYR A 490 7.09 -7.26 17.29
C TYR A 490 8.08 -6.19 17.68
N VAL A 491 7.79 -5.45 18.74
CA VAL A 491 8.65 -4.37 19.22
C VAL A 491 8.65 -4.31 20.74
N ARG A 492 9.80 -3.92 21.31
CA ARG A 492 9.97 -3.56 22.73
C ARG A 492 10.80 -2.29 22.82
N SER A 493 10.26 -1.27 23.51
CA SER A 493 11.00 -0.04 23.78
C SER A 493 11.78 -0.16 25.09
N ARG A 494 13.10 0.04 25.00
CA ARG A 494 14.00 0.20 26.15
C ARG A 494 15.12 1.12 25.75
N LEU A 495 15.12 2.34 26.26
CA LEU A 495 16.14 3.33 25.94
C LEU A 495 17.46 3.00 26.64
N ARG A 496 18.55 2.91 25.85
CA ARG A 496 19.92 2.65 26.32
C ARG A 496 20.93 3.34 25.41
N LEU A 497 22.01 3.85 25.98
CA LEU A 497 23.16 4.23 25.16
C LEU A 497 23.75 2.99 24.48
N VAL A 498 24.07 3.07 23.21
CA VAL A 498 24.65 1.93 22.47
C VAL A 498 26.02 1.54 23.05
N SER A 499 26.79 2.53 23.54
CA SER A 499 28.07 2.31 24.23
C SER A 499 27.96 1.54 25.55
N GLU A 500 26.80 1.59 26.21
CA GLU A 500 26.52 0.88 27.46
C GLU A 500 25.74 -0.42 27.27
N LEU A 501 25.25 -0.70 26.05
CA LEU A 501 24.42 -1.86 25.76
C LEU A 501 25.24 -3.15 25.85
N LYS A 502 24.82 -4.05 26.72
CA LYS A 502 25.44 -5.37 26.87
C LYS A 502 24.76 -6.40 25.98
N ALA A 503 25.57 -7.23 25.33
CA ALA A 503 25.08 -8.30 24.43
C ALA A 503 24.08 -9.24 25.14
N ASP A 504 24.32 -9.62 26.39
CA ASP A 504 23.41 -10.47 27.18
C ASP A 504 22.05 -9.80 27.44
N GLU A 505 22.03 -8.46 27.66
CA GLU A 505 20.79 -7.71 27.86
C GLU A 505 19.98 -7.67 26.56
N LEU A 506 20.66 -7.37 25.44
CA LEU A 506 20.06 -7.36 24.12
C LEU A 506 19.51 -8.75 23.76
N SER A 507 20.32 -9.80 23.86
CA SER A 507 19.92 -11.18 23.55
C SER A 507 18.73 -11.65 24.39
N ARG A 508 18.62 -11.20 25.63
CA ARG A 508 17.45 -11.51 26.47
C ARG A 508 16.17 -10.92 25.92
N VAL A 509 16.19 -9.65 25.50
CA VAL A 509 15.01 -9.00 24.92
C VAL A 509 14.62 -9.66 23.60
N LEU A 510 15.59 -10.02 22.75
CA LEU A 510 15.33 -10.69 21.49
C LEU A 510 14.72 -12.09 21.71
N ARG A 511 15.18 -12.84 22.71
CA ARG A 511 14.57 -14.14 23.08
C ARG A 511 13.13 -14.00 23.59
N GLU A 512 12.81 -12.93 24.34
CA GLU A 512 11.43 -12.64 24.75
C GLU A 512 10.53 -12.42 23.52
N LEU A 513 10.98 -11.63 22.54
CA LEU A 513 10.24 -11.40 21.29
C LEU A 513 10.10 -12.68 20.47
N ARG A 514 11.17 -13.47 20.34
CA ARG A 514 11.17 -14.78 19.67
C ARG A 514 10.13 -15.71 20.29
N SER A 515 10.17 -15.89 21.61
CA SER A 515 9.24 -16.78 22.31
C SER A 515 7.78 -16.35 22.12
N GLN A 516 7.51 -15.04 22.10
CA GLN A 516 6.18 -14.51 21.79
C GLN A 516 5.76 -14.90 20.37
N ALA A 517 6.62 -14.63 19.37
CA ALA A 517 6.34 -14.93 17.97
C ALA A 517 6.11 -16.45 17.75
N GLU A 518 6.99 -17.30 18.27
CA GLU A 518 6.88 -18.75 18.15
C GLU A 518 5.54 -19.26 18.71
N ASN A 519 5.15 -18.80 19.90
CA ASN A 519 3.88 -19.19 20.51
C ASN A 519 2.67 -18.76 19.68
N GLU A 520 2.66 -17.53 19.15
CA GLU A 520 1.56 -17.02 18.37
C GLU A 520 1.42 -17.78 17.03
N PHE A 521 2.53 -18.03 16.32
CA PHE A 521 2.51 -18.79 15.06
C PHE A 521 2.16 -20.27 15.27
N LEU A 522 2.65 -20.91 16.34
CA LEU A 522 2.27 -22.27 16.72
C LEU A 522 0.76 -22.38 16.97
N ASN A 523 0.17 -21.41 17.68
CA ASN A 523 -1.28 -21.38 17.94
C ASN A 523 -2.09 -21.20 16.65
N GLU A 524 -1.51 -20.62 15.61
CA GLU A 524 -2.12 -20.52 14.28
C GLU A 524 -1.85 -21.75 13.39
N GLY A 525 -1.14 -22.76 13.89
CA GLY A 525 -0.91 -24.02 13.20
C GLY A 525 0.32 -24.05 12.29
N TYR A 526 1.22 -23.04 12.38
CA TYR A 526 2.52 -23.09 11.70
C TYR A 526 3.53 -23.87 12.53
N SER A 527 4.50 -24.51 11.89
CA SER A 527 5.62 -25.17 12.56
C SER A 527 6.83 -24.22 12.69
N LEU A 528 7.71 -24.49 13.65
CA LEU A 528 8.87 -23.62 13.91
C LEU A 528 9.87 -23.59 12.75
N ASP A 529 9.98 -24.67 11.99
CA ASP A 529 10.84 -24.76 10.79
C ASP A 529 10.35 -23.90 9.61
N GLN A 530 9.07 -23.51 9.61
CA GLN A 530 8.51 -22.57 8.67
C GLN A 530 8.82 -21.12 9.04
N LEU A 531 9.25 -20.85 10.27
CA LEU A 531 9.45 -19.47 10.72
C LEU A 531 10.80 -18.91 10.26
N LYS A 532 10.75 -17.76 9.61
CA LYS A 532 11.88 -16.89 9.36
C LYS A 532 11.83 -15.73 10.34
N LEU A 533 12.89 -15.57 11.12
CA LEU A 533 13.02 -14.53 12.14
C LEU A 533 14.11 -13.54 11.69
N GLU A 534 13.78 -12.25 11.70
CA GLU A 534 14.72 -11.17 11.34
C GLU A 534 14.67 -10.12 12.46
N PHE A 535 15.80 -9.98 13.18
CA PHE A 535 15.92 -9.05 14.29
C PHE A 535 16.45 -7.69 13.83
N GLY A 536 16.05 -6.64 14.55
CA GLY A 536 16.46 -5.27 14.29
C GLY A 536 16.51 -4.43 15.56
N ILE A 537 17.18 -3.30 15.47
CA ILE A 537 17.31 -2.32 16.52
C ILE A 537 17.12 -0.92 15.95
N ASP A 538 16.30 -0.09 16.61
CA ASP A 538 16.17 1.32 16.24
C ASP A 538 17.23 2.12 16.99
N ILE A 539 18.07 2.82 16.23
CA ILE A 539 19.17 3.64 16.75
C ILE A 539 18.98 5.09 16.29
N ARG A 540 19.34 6.04 17.16
CA ARG A 540 19.43 7.46 16.85
C ARG A 540 20.64 8.09 17.53
N TYR A 541 21.15 9.20 17.04
CA TYR A 541 22.09 10.00 17.82
C TYR A 541 21.41 10.62 19.04
N LEU A 542 22.17 10.80 20.11
CA LEU A 542 21.64 11.39 21.35
C LEU A 542 20.99 12.75 21.07
N GLY A 543 19.73 12.90 21.47
CA GLY A 543 18.96 14.13 21.24
C GLY A 543 18.24 14.23 19.90
N GLN A 544 18.44 13.28 18.95
CA GLN A 544 17.65 13.26 17.71
C GLN A 544 16.18 12.90 17.95
N GLY A 545 15.30 13.49 17.13
CA GLY A 545 13.86 13.26 17.16
C GLY A 545 13.39 12.01 16.43
N TYR A 546 14.24 11.38 15.61
CA TYR A 546 13.93 10.19 14.79
C TYR A 546 14.99 9.11 14.96
N GLU A 547 14.64 7.88 14.69
CA GLU A 547 15.49 6.71 14.72
C GLU A 547 15.52 5.99 13.37
N LEU A 548 16.62 5.27 13.09
CA LEU A 548 16.77 4.37 11.95
C LEU A 548 16.74 2.93 12.44
N THR A 549 15.99 2.08 11.76
CA THR A 549 15.96 0.64 12.04
C THR A 549 17.14 -0.05 11.39
N ILE A 550 18.02 -0.64 12.19
CA ILE A 550 19.23 -1.32 11.77
C ILE A 550 19.07 -2.82 11.92
N PRO A 551 19.28 -3.62 10.86
CA PRO A 551 19.15 -5.06 10.95
C PRO A 551 20.28 -5.68 11.80
N LEU A 552 19.90 -6.64 12.65
CA LEU A 552 20.81 -7.46 13.49
C LEU A 552 21.01 -8.88 12.92
N GLY A 553 20.21 -9.28 11.94
CA GLY A 553 20.24 -10.62 11.35
C GLY A 553 19.17 -11.57 11.93
N GLY A 554 19.38 -12.86 11.77
CA GLY A 554 18.41 -13.91 12.17
C GLY A 554 18.70 -14.57 13.53
N SER A 555 19.76 -14.17 14.25
CA SER A 555 20.13 -14.73 15.55
C SER A 555 19.66 -13.84 16.70
N ASP A 556 19.13 -14.45 17.76
CA ASP A 556 18.83 -13.83 19.05
C ASP A 556 19.99 -13.97 20.07
N GLU A 557 21.07 -14.66 19.68
CA GLU A 557 22.32 -14.74 20.44
C GLU A 557 23.36 -13.84 19.78
N LEU A 558 23.61 -12.70 20.40
CA LEU A 558 24.52 -11.65 19.90
C LEU A 558 25.72 -11.51 20.83
N ASN A 559 26.82 -11.07 20.28
CA ASN A 559 28.03 -10.70 21.00
C ASN A 559 28.28 -9.18 20.91
N GLN A 560 29.36 -8.69 21.53
CA GLN A 560 29.64 -7.25 21.57
C GLN A 560 30.07 -6.70 20.19
N ASP A 561 30.66 -7.52 19.33
CA ASP A 561 31.04 -7.12 17.96
C ASP A 561 29.80 -6.91 17.09
N ASP A 562 28.71 -7.65 17.32
CA ASP A 562 27.44 -7.46 16.62
C ASP A 562 26.83 -6.08 16.94
N ILE A 563 26.95 -5.63 18.19
CA ILE A 563 26.49 -4.29 18.61
C ILE A 563 27.36 -3.20 17.95
N ALA A 564 28.68 -3.37 17.94
CA ALA A 564 29.58 -2.46 17.26
C ALA A 564 29.31 -2.39 15.75
N ALA A 565 29.06 -3.54 15.11
CA ALA A 565 28.67 -3.61 13.70
C ALA A 565 27.32 -2.93 13.43
N ALA A 566 26.34 -3.04 14.34
CA ALA A 566 25.07 -2.34 14.24
C ALA A 566 25.26 -0.82 14.33
N ARG A 567 26.14 -0.32 15.22
CA ARG A 567 26.48 1.10 15.30
C ARG A 567 27.13 1.59 14.00
N SER A 568 28.09 0.88 13.46
CA SER A 568 28.73 1.24 12.19
C SER A 568 27.74 1.27 11.02
N ARG A 569 26.83 0.28 10.95
CA ARG A 569 25.74 0.30 9.93
C ARG A 569 24.82 1.49 10.11
N PHE A 570 24.49 1.87 11.34
CA PHE A 570 23.70 3.07 11.61
C PHE A 570 24.36 4.32 11.06
N ASP A 571 25.67 4.53 11.37
CA ASP A 571 26.41 5.70 10.88
C ASP A 571 26.43 5.76 9.35
N SER A 572 26.67 4.62 8.68
CA SER A 572 26.66 4.54 7.21
C SER A 572 25.28 4.79 6.60
N THR A 573 24.22 4.25 7.21
CA THR A 573 22.85 4.48 6.76
C THR A 573 22.44 5.94 6.94
N HIS A 574 22.82 6.55 8.07
CA HIS A 574 22.56 7.94 8.34
C HIS A 574 23.27 8.87 7.34
N GLU A 575 24.52 8.56 6.99
CA GLU A 575 25.28 9.30 5.98
C GLU A 575 24.61 9.18 4.59
N GLN A 576 24.17 7.98 4.23
CA GLN A 576 23.47 7.76 2.95
C GLN A 576 22.17 8.57 2.86
N MET A 577 21.36 8.57 3.93
CA MET A 577 20.04 9.21 3.92
C MET A 577 20.10 10.74 4.11
N PHE A 578 21.03 11.22 4.94
CA PHE A 578 21.07 12.62 5.37
C PHE A 578 22.34 13.36 4.94
N GLY A 579 23.27 12.68 4.27
CA GLY A 579 24.51 13.28 3.77
C GLY A 579 25.58 13.52 4.84
N HIS A 580 25.39 13.04 6.07
CA HIS A 580 26.36 13.15 7.17
C HIS A 580 26.24 12.02 8.17
N ALA A 581 27.32 11.72 8.86
CA ALA A 581 27.38 10.88 10.05
C ALA A 581 28.12 11.60 11.18
N ALA A 582 27.80 11.24 12.43
CA ALA A 582 28.43 11.79 13.63
C ALA A 582 28.98 10.63 14.50
N ALA A 583 29.98 9.94 13.96
CA ALA A 583 30.53 8.73 14.58
C ALA A 583 31.10 8.97 16.00
N ASP A 584 31.54 10.21 16.29
CA ASP A 584 32.08 10.63 17.58
C ASP A 584 30.99 10.97 18.61
N GLU A 585 29.71 11.08 18.19
CA GLU A 585 28.59 11.34 19.09
C GLU A 585 28.00 10.05 19.65
N ASP A 586 27.46 10.15 20.88
CA ASP A 586 26.72 9.05 21.50
C ASP A 586 25.46 8.73 20.70
N ALA A 587 25.10 7.45 20.64
CA ALA A 587 23.86 6.98 20.06
C ALA A 587 23.04 6.19 21.07
N GLU A 588 21.72 6.27 20.92
CA GLU A 588 20.75 5.57 21.76
C GLU A 588 20.06 4.44 20.97
N ALA A 589 20.01 3.25 21.55
CA ALA A 589 19.08 2.19 21.19
C ALA A 589 17.72 2.51 21.81
N VAL A 590 16.67 2.58 20.95
CA VAL A 590 15.33 3.02 21.37
C VAL A 590 14.36 1.83 21.42
N ASN A 591 14.29 1.07 20.31
CA ASN A 591 13.42 -0.09 20.20
C ASN A 591 14.20 -1.30 19.72
N TYR A 592 13.75 -2.46 20.17
CA TYR A 592 14.21 -3.78 19.74
C TYR A 592 13.08 -4.44 18.96
N ARG A 593 13.37 -4.93 17.76
CA ARG A 593 12.38 -5.40 16.80
C ARG A 593 12.61 -6.85 16.43
N LEU A 594 11.52 -7.55 16.16
CA LEU A 594 11.52 -8.85 15.51
C LEU A 594 10.46 -8.85 14.41
N ARG A 595 10.87 -9.20 13.21
CA ARG A 595 9.98 -9.61 12.13
C ARG A 595 9.95 -11.13 12.10
N ALA A 596 8.77 -11.71 12.28
CA ALA A 596 8.53 -13.13 12.11
C ALA A 596 7.62 -13.36 10.90
N SER A 597 8.04 -14.23 10.00
CA SER A 597 7.26 -14.62 8.82
C SER A 597 7.17 -16.13 8.74
N ALA A 598 5.98 -16.66 8.47
CA ALA A 598 5.82 -18.08 8.16
C ALA A 598 6.00 -18.29 6.66
N ILE A 599 7.06 -18.96 6.26
CA ILE A 599 7.31 -19.31 4.86
C ILE A 599 6.30 -20.38 4.43
N VAL A 600 5.35 -19.97 3.62
CA VAL A 600 4.33 -20.87 3.05
C VAL A 600 4.68 -21.21 1.60
N SER A 601 4.16 -22.36 1.14
CA SER A 601 4.30 -22.73 -0.27
C SER A 601 3.63 -21.68 -1.15
N LYS A 602 4.43 -20.97 -1.92
CA LYS A 602 3.96 -19.95 -2.86
C LYS A 602 3.87 -20.51 -4.25
N ALA A 603 2.91 -20.01 -4.97
CA ALA A 603 2.88 -20.23 -6.39
C ALA A 603 4.00 -19.44 -7.07
N SER A 604 4.77 -20.09 -7.90
CA SER A 604 5.78 -19.45 -8.74
C SER A 604 5.26 -19.34 -10.17
N LEU A 605 5.50 -18.18 -10.78
CA LEU A 605 5.34 -18.05 -12.22
C LEU A 605 6.33 -19.01 -12.90
N LYS A 606 5.81 -19.87 -13.76
CA LYS A 606 6.65 -20.83 -14.49
C LYS A 606 7.23 -20.18 -15.73
N SER A 607 8.51 -20.40 -15.98
CA SER A 607 9.14 -20.03 -17.25
C SER A 607 8.55 -20.87 -18.38
N ARG A 608 8.45 -20.26 -19.55
CA ARG A 608 7.99 -20.89 -20.79
C ARG A 608 9.14 -20.93 -21.80
N GLU A 609 9.16 -21.92 -22.66
CA GLU A 609 10.13 -22.01 -23.74
C GLU A 609 9.94 -20.89 -24.76
N SER A 610 11.06 -20.40 -25.31
CA SER A 610 11.03 -19.36 -26.34
C SER A 610 10.37 -19.85 -27.63
N ALA A 611 9.49 -19.01 -28.17
CA ALA A 611 8.84 -19.28 -29.45
C ALA A 611 9.86 -19.33 -30.59
N LYS A 612 9.53 -20.11 -31.60
CA LYS A 612 10.28 -20.17 -32.86
C LYS A 612 9.71 -19.25 -33.94
N THR A 613 8.63 -18.55 -33.64
CA THR A 613 7.91 -17.63 -34.53
C THR A 613 8.38 -16.19 -34.36
N SER A 614 8.10 -15.35 -35.34
CA SER A 614 8.30 -13.89 -35.25
C SER A 614 7.12 -13.24 -34.51
N SER A 615 7.35 -12.08 -33.85
CA SER A 615 6.30 -11.26 -33.26
C SER A 615 5.21 -10.79 -34.25
N ASP A 616 5.46 -10.91 -35.56
CA ASP A 616 4.47 -10.56 -36.59
C ASP A 616 3.18 -11.39 -36.51
N VAL A 617 3.23 -12.58 -35.93
CA VAL A 617 2.03 -13.41 -35.71
C VAL A 617 1.03 -12.75 -34.74
N ALA A 618 1.52 -11.85 -33.89
CA ALA A 618 0.72 -11.11 -32.93
C ALA A 618 0.21 -9.76 -33.48
N LYS A 619 0.63 -9.36 -34.70
CA LYS A 619 0.27 -8.08 -35.29
C LYS A 619 -1.19 -8.07 -35.77
N LEU A 620 -2.01 -7.14 -35.22
CA LEU A 620 -3.41 -6.95 -35.56
C LEU A 620 -3.60 -6.01 -36.75
N GLY A 621 -2.68 -5.06 -36.96
CA GLY A 621 -2.77 -4.00 -37.97
C GLY A 621 -1.98 -2.76 -37.57
N ASN A 622 -2.37 -1.61 -38.07
CA ASN A 622 -1.76 -0.33 -37.74
C ASN A 622 -2.84 0.70 -37.34
N ARG A 623 -2.45 1.70 -36.56
CA ARG A 623 -3.31 2.83 -36.17
C ARG A 623 -2.53 4.14 -36.24
N GLN A 624 -3.23 5.24 -36.50
CA GLN A 624 -2.65 6.57 -36.42
C GLN A 624 -2.51 7.01 -34.96
N VAL A 625 -1.30 7.34 -34.53
CA VAL A 625 -0.93 7.68 -33.16
C VAL A 625 -0.07 8.94 -33.15
N CYS A 626 -0.32 9.83 -32.20
CA CYS A 626 0.49 11.01 -31.97
C CYS A 626 1.41 10.83 -30.77
N PHE A 627 2.72 10.74 -31.01
CA PHE A 627 3.75 10.71 -29.96
C PHE A 627 4.34 12.08 -29.66
N ASP A 628 4.35 12.97 -30.67
CA ASP A 628 4.73 14.38 -30.58
C ASP A 628 3.77 15.19 -31.48
N SER A 629 3.10 16.17 -30.89
CA SER A 629 2.11 16.98 -31.61
C SER A 629 2.71 17.83 -32.74
N LYS A 630 4.03 18.09 -32.70
CA LYS A 630 4.74 18.81 -33.79
C LYS A 630 5.00 17.92 -35.00
N GLU A 631 5.19 16.61 -34.75
CA GLU A 631 5.37 15.63 -35.83
C GLU A 631 4.01 15.13 -36.35
N GLY A 632 2.96 15.26 -35.55
CA GLY A 632 1.60 14.85 -35.87
C GLY A 632 1.35 13.35 -35.71
N LEU A 633 0.43 12.83 -36.52
CA LEU A 633 0.03 11.43 -36.49
C LEU A 633 0.98 10.57 -37.33
N VAL A 634 1.45 9.49 -36.74
CA VAL A 634 2.29 8.48 -37.39
C VAL A 634 1.60 7.11 -37.39
N GLU A 635 1.91 6.30 -38.40
CA GLU A 635 1.40 4.94 -38.47
C GLU A 635 2.12 4.03 -37.49
N CYS A 636 1.38 3.43 -36.55
CA CYS A 636 1.90 2.64 -35.45
C CYS A 636 1.34 1.21 -35.50
N PRO A 637 2.18 0.16 -35.49
CA PRO A 637 1.74 -1.23 -35.44
C PRO A 637 1.09 -1.55 -34.09
N ILE A 638 0.03 -2.37 -34.15
CA ILE A 638 -0.75 -2.83 -33.01
C ILE A 638 -0.55 -4.33 -32.86
N TYR A 639 -0.22 -4.78 -31.66
CA TYR A 639 -0.01 -6.18 -31.33
C TYR A 639 -1.05 -6.66 -30.31
N ASN A 640 -1.47 -7.93 -30.46
CA ASN A 640 -2.29 -8.62 -29.46
C ASN A 640 -1.37 -9.25 -28.41
N ARG A 641 -1.55 -8.88 -27.15
CA ARG A 641 -0.79 -9.38 -26.03
C ARG A 641 -0.84 -10.91 -25.86
N GLU A 642 -2.02 -11.49 -26.09
CA GLU A 642 -2.27 -12.93 -25.92
C GLU A 642 -1.49 -13.80 -26.93
N LEU A 643 -1.09 -13.22 -28.06
CA LEU A 643 -0.31 -13.89 -29.10
C LEU A 643 1.20 -13.65 -29.00
N LEU A 644 1.62 -12.83 -28.04
CA LEU A 644 3.01 -12.61 -27.76
C LEU A 644 3.58 -13.70 -26.85
N GLU A 645 4.61 -14.37 -27.34
CA GLU A 645 5.26 -15.49 -26.66
C GLU A 645 6.72 -15.14 -26.29
N PRO A 646 7.33 -15.87 -25.33
CA PRO A 646 8.73 -15.64 -24.97
C PRO A 646 9.65 -15.61 -26.17
N GLY A 647 10.61 -14.69 -26.20
CA GLY A 647 11.55 -14.51 -27.30
C GLY A 647 11.06 -13.57 -28.41
N HIS A 648 9.77 -13.25 -28.50
CA HIS A 648 9.28 -12.25 -29.43
C HIS A 648 9.90 -10.89 -29.12
N ASN A 649 10.30 -10.15 -30.14
CA ASN A 649 10.84 -8.80 -30.03
C ASN A 649 10.27 -7.90 -31.13
N PHE A 650 10.17 -6.61 -30.85
CA PHE A 650 9.70 -5.60 -31.80
C PHE A 650 10.18 -4.22 -31.37
N ASN A 651 10.28 -3.32 -32.35
CA ASN A 651 10.74 -1.94 -32.12
C ASN A 651 9.55 -0.99 -31.97
N GLY A 652 9.73 0.07 -31.18
CA GLY A 652 8.85 1.23 -31.19
C GLY A 652 9.01 2.10 -32.45
N PRO A 653 7.97 2.85 -32.83
CA PRO A 653 6.70 2.94 -32.11
C PRO A 653 5.86 1.70 -32.27
N ALA A 654 5.24 1.22 -31.17
CA ALA A 654 4.33 0.09 -31.19
C ALA A 654 3.34 0.17 -30.02
N ILE A 655 2.15 -0.40 -30.18
CA ILE A 655 1.15 -0.54 -29.12
C ILE A 655 0.83 -2.01 -28.96
N VAL A 656 0.80 -2.48 -27.69
CA VAL A 656 0.34 -3.82 -27.35
C VAL A 656 -0.99 -3.69 -26.61
N GLU A 657 -2.04 -4.28 -27.19
CA GLU A 657 -3.39 -4.29 -26.63
C GLU A 657 -3.67 -5.57 -25.89
N GLN A 658 -4.30 -5.46 -24.72
CA GLN A 658 -4.86 -6.56 -23.95
C GLN A 658 -6.15 -6.14 -23.25
N LEU A 659 -6.85 -7.10 -22.65
CA LEU A 659 -8.16 -6.87 -22.03
C LEU A 659 -8.12 -5.82 -20.91
N ASP A 660 -7.09 -5.85 -20.08
CA ASP A 660 -6.98 -5.12 -18.81
C ASP A 660 -6.06 -3.89 -18.88
N SER A 661 -5.27 -3.72 -19.96
CA SER A 661 -4.33 -2.61 -20.12
C SER A 661 -3.88 -2.41 -21.57
N THR A 662 -3.16 -1.32 -21.80
CA THR A 662 -2.48 -1.02 -23.07
C THR A 662 -1.04 -0.65 -22.79
N THR A 663 -0.08 -1.29 -23.46
CA THR A 663 1.36 -0.97 -23.36
C THR A 663 1.78 -0.17 -24.58
N VAL A 664 2.49 0.94 -24.35
CA VAL A 664 3.05 1.79 -25.41
C VAL A 664 4.56 1.67 -25.42
N VAL A 665 5.12 1.24 -26.56
CA VAL A 665 6.56 1.26 -26.83
C VAL A 665 6.82 2.49 -27.70
N TYR A 666 7.55 3.46 -27.16
CA TYR A 666 7.77 4.75 -27.80
C TYR A 666 8.82 4.65 -28.91
N PRO A 667 8.88 5.65 -29.86
CA PRO A 667 9.93 5.70 -30.86
C PRO A 667 11.34 5.62 -30.24
N GLY A 668 12.21 4.81 -30.85
CA GLY A 668 13.57 4.57 -30.37
C GLY A 668 13.73 3.48 -29.32
N GLN A 669 12.64 3.03 -28.71
CA GLN A 669 12.65 1.93 -27.73
C GLN A 669 12.54 0.56 -28.41
N THR A 670 12.99 -0.50 -27.72
CA THR A 670 12.82 -1.89 -28.16
C THR A 670 12.15 -2.72 -27.08
N ALA A 671 11.25 -3.60 -27.47
CA ALA A 671 10.54 -4.48 -26.56
C ALA A 671 10.86 -5.93 -26.83
N LYS A 672 11.03 -6.72 -25.75
CA LYS A 672 11.22 -8.16 -25.79
C LYS A 672 10.29 -8.83 -24.79
N VAL A 673 9.73 -9.98 -25.16
CA VAL A 673 8.97 -10.83 -24.23
C VAL A 673 9.93 -11.80 -23.56
N ASP A 674 10.01 -11.79 -22.24
CA ASP A 674 10.86 -12.69 -21.45
C ASP A 674 10.20 -14.07 -21.23
N ASP A 675 10.93 -14.99 -20.58
CA ASP A 675 10.47 -16.37 -20.34
C ASP A 675 9.25 -16.45 -19.39
N TYR A 676 8.95 -15.37 -18.68
CA TYR A 676 7.78 -15.25 -17.79
C TYR A 676 6.63 -14.46 -18.40
N LEU A 677 6.71 -14.19 -19.70
CA LEU A 677 5.77 -13.38 -20.45
C LEU A 677 5.75 -11.89 -20.04
N ASN A 678 6.74 -11.35 -19.35
CA ASN A 678 6.83 -9.91 -19.20
C ASN A 678 7.24 -9.26 -20.52
N ILE A 679 6.72 -8.06 -20.80
CA ILE A 679 7.28 -7.21 -21.84
C ILE A 679 8.37 -6.37 -21.19
N VAL A 680 9.62 -6.62 -21.57
CA VAL A 680 10.78 -5.85 -21.14
C VAL A 680 11.09 -4.83 -22.24
N ILE A 681 11.00 -3.55 -21.93
CA ILE A 681 11.27 -2.45 -22.84
C ILE A 681 12.62 -1.86 -22.49
N ASP A 682 13.55 -1.89 -23.44
CA ASP A 682 14.83 -1.21 -23.35
C ASP A 682 14.65 0.26 -23.77
N ILE A 683 15.09 1.16 -22.91
CA ILE A 683 15.05 2.60 -23.11
C ILE A 683 16.37 3.01 -23.77
N ALA A 684 16.31 3.77 -24.86
CA ALA A 684 17.48 4.18 -25.65
C ALA A 684 18.38 5.19 -24.89
#